data_5021106c7a2e90a386ad01403d9d659d
#
_entry.id   5021106c7a2e90a386ad01403d9d659d
#
_cell.length_a   1.000
_cell.length_b   1.000
_cell.length_c   1.000
_cell.angle_alpha   90.00
_cell.angle_beta   90.00
_cell.angle_gamma   90.00
#
_symmetry.space_group_name_H-M   'P 1'
#
loop_
_entity.id
_entity.type
_entity.pdbx_description
1 polymer ?
#
loop_
_entity_poly.entity_id
_entity_poly.type
_entity_poly.pdbx_seq_one_letter_code
_entity_poly.pdbx_strand_id
1 'polypeptide(L)'
;MRVDGAKGRIAGDAAAIALYAIASALLLHPMLAGGIENFCVGAPESNDPQIFIWGLAWYPYAISHGLDPLFTNLVFAPHGYNLAWSTTIPAPALLMWPITARFGPLVSFNLLSLLTPTLSAYTAYGLCRHTTNAALPAIFGGFIYGFSTYQRIEADHLNLALTFIPPLLVMLFLLRLANRIGKLRCELLLFASLTIQFLISPEIFATAIIFGAIAIAAAWWIGDAEFRLRLRTPLRESTVAFALAVVALSPYIYRFIPSPFGLSPIYNPAHCSSDLFGFIFPTNASLAGTLKFARTLGRRIGFGCEPASYMGLLPVIAIWFAFNPRAKSAETFSLERYLALLLAVIVVLALGPVIHLAGVPIAPSIWLPALLFPLLNNALPARFVLYGFLTLSVTIALWLSDARRCVWTRWLVTAAAVVSILPTAVPAAKATLPFFSEHIYRDYLSINETVMILPFADNGAAMKWQAQSGFFFRVAGGYFSVIPHDYNAWPIVPALLDDDPYVPGYADQFKAFLAAHDVSAVIVPETEYARYAKLCATLRTAAQHVGGVVFLRVNPATLAPFDSATAAAMDTRYNLDRFAVLIRATREFLGHGNSLRDLNPFSAERLGLLDASVAGDPTRAQTSGYPFIDTVRRSRAFQSIAEYLISHRMIRERLAIELGPHMVGDATSTSGIWIGPWTTNAIAIGVLAGPEAAATLRARFGPRADAIYYPYPLPYSTSRMSADDPQMMLMIFKVTMLPALDESPRPLN
;
A
#
# COMPACT_ATOMS: atom_id res chain seq x y z
N MET A 1 39.55 34.66 2.72
CA MET A 1 38.96 33.68 1.79
C MET A 1 38.23 32.47 2.43
N ARG A 2 38.62 31.93 3.59
CA ARG A 2 37.88 30.79 4.23
C ARG A 2 36.57 31.22 4.94
N VAL A 3 36.49 32.41 5.48
CA VAL A 3 35.30 32.88 6.23
C VAL A 3 34.15 33.27 5.31
N ASP A 4 34.44 33.86 4.14
CA ASP A 4 33.43 34.20 3.14
C ASP A 4 32.83 32.95 2.45
N GLY A 5 33.63 31.90 2.30
CA GLY A 5 33.14 30.62 1.79
C GLY A 5 32.21 29.87 2.73
N ALA A 6 32.44 29.99 4.07
CA ALA A 6 31.55 29.38 5.08
C ALA A 6 30.20 30.13 5.19
N LYS A 7 30.25 31.48 5.21
CA LYS A 7 29.03 32.29 5.23
C LYS A 7 28.17 32.06 3.98
N GLY A 8 28.79 31.97 2.80
CA GLY A 8 28.10 31.68 1.54
C GLY A 8 27.48 30.28 1.51
N ARG A 9 28.10 29.30 2.19
CA ARG A 9 27.52 27.95 2.36
C ARG A 9 26.27 27.98 3.25
N ILE A 10 26.38 28.58 4.42
CA ILE A 10 25.26 28.70 5.39
C ILE A 10 24.07 29.41 4.74
N ALA A 11 24.31 30.50 4.00
CA ALA A 11 23.28 31.24 3.29
C ALA A 11 22.60 30.38 2.20
N GLY A 12 23.36 29.59 1.46
CA GLY A 12 22.82 28.66 0.45
C GLY A 12 22.00 27.53 1.05
N ASP A 13 22.44 26.99 2.17
CA ASP A 13 21.73 25.91 2.89
C ASP A 13 20.43 26.42 3.51
N ALA A 14 20.45 27.62 4.11
CA ALA A 14 19.25 28.29 4.64
C ALA A 14 18.24 28.62 3.53
N ALA A 15 18.70 29.12 2.38
CA ALA A 15 17.84 29.40 1.23
C ALA A 15 17.20 28.10 0.67
N ALA A 16 17.94 26.99 0.60
CA ALA A 16 17.42 25.71 0.16
C ALA A 16 16.32 25.21 1.12
N ILE A 17 16.56 25.24 2.43
CA ILE A 17 15.55 24.84 3.44
C ILE A 17 14.31 25.71 3.33
N ALA A 18 14.46 27.04 3.25
CA ALA A 18 13.33 27.96 3.15
C ALA A 18 12.49 27.69 1.88
N LEU A 19 13.16 27.49 0.74
CA LEU A 19 12.49 27.18 -0.53
C LEU A 19 11.70 25.87 -0.45
N TYR A 20 12.30 24.81 0.11
CA TYR A 20 11.62 23.51 0.27
C TYR A 20 10.49 23.58 1.29
N ALA A 21 10.64 24.33 2.37
CA ALA A 21 9.56 24.54 3.35
C ALA A 21 8.36 25.27 2.72
N ILE A 22 8.60 26.30 1.90
CA ILE A 22 7.56 26.99 1.15
C ILE A 22 6.90 26.04 0.14
N ALA A 23 7.68 25.28 -0.62
CA ALA A 23 7.15 24.30 -1.56
C ALA A 23 6.32 23.21 -0.87
N SER A 24 6.75 22.75 0.31
CA SER A 24 6.00 21.81 1.13
C SER A 24 4.68 22.39 1.64
N ALA A 25 4.69 23.65 2.10
CA ALA A 25 3.48 24.35 2.51
C ALA A 25 2.49 24.52 1.34
N LEU A 26 3.00 24.80 0.13
CA LEU A 26 2.18 24.85 -1.08
C LEU A 26 1.63 23.47 -1.47
N LEU A 27 2.42 22.41 -1.33
CA LEU A 27 1.99 21.05 -1.61
C LEU A 27 0.87 20.60 -0.65
N LEU A 28 0.96 20.98 0.61
CA LEU A 28 0.04 20.58 1.69
C LEU A 28 -0.95 21.69 2.07
N HIS A 29 -1.13 22.71 1.20
CA HIS A 29 -2.01 23.83 1.50
C HIS A 29 -3.46 23.45 1.86
N PRO A 30 -4.08 22.34 1.33
CA PRO A 30 -5.44 22.01 1.73
C PRO A 30 -5.54 21.68 3.23
N MET A 31 -4.54 20.98 3.79
CA MET A 31 -4.48 20.69 5.21
C MET A 31 -4.26 21.96 6.03
N LEU A 32 -3.34 22.84 5.58
CA LEU A 32 -3.06 24.11 6.27
C LEU A 32 -4.29 25.03 6.28
N ALA A 33 -5.03 25.11 5.17
CA ALA A 33 -6.24 25.91 5.05
C ALA A 33 -7.39 25.38 5.92
N GLY A 34 -7.48 24.06 6.09
CA GLY A 34 -8.47 23.41 6.95
C GLY A 34 -8.14 23.44 8.45
N GLY A 35 -6.88 23.76 8.79
CA GLY A 35 -6.34 23.75 10.15
C GLY A 35 -5.68 22.42 10.53
N ILE A 36 -4.44 22.52 10.98
CA ILE A 36 -3.56 21.39 11.30
C ILE A 36 -4.11 20.47 12.41
N GLU A 37 -5.01 20.97 13.22
CA GLU A 37 -5.67 20.25 14.33
C GLU A 37 -7.00 19.63 13.94
N ASN A 38 -7.58 20.01 12.79
CA ASN A 38 -8.90 19.55 12.37
C ASN A 38 -8.89 18.70 11.09
N PHE A 39 -7.89 18.93 10.23
CA PHE A 39 -7.77 18.22 8.96
C PHE A 39 -6.56 17.29 8.98
N CYS A 40 -6.69 16.14 8.33
CA CYS A 40 -5.65 15.15 8.13
C CYS A 40 -5.17 15.20 6.67
N VAL A 41 -3.87 15.11 6.46
CA VAL A 41 -3.29 14.88 5.13
C VAL A 41 -3.79 13.53 4.60
N GLY A 42 -4.22 13.50 3.35
CA GLY A 42 -4.77 12.32 2.67
C GLY A 42 -6.14 12.58 2.07
N ALA A 43 -6.54 11.77 1.12
CA ALA A 43 -7.88 11.82 0.54
C ALA A 43 -8.94 11.39 1.57
N PRO A 44 -10.20 11.82 1.43
CA PRO A 44 -11.27 11.42 2.36
C PRO A 44 -11.43 9.91 2.47
N GLU A 45 -11.20 9.19 1.38
CA GLU A 45 -11.25 7.74 1.28
C GLU A 45 -9.98 7.03 1.77
N SER A 46 -8.88 7.75 2.00
CA SER A 46 -7.64 7.18 2.53
C SER A 46 -7.71 7.07 4.05
N ASN A 47 -7.63 5.86 4.58
CA ASN A 47 -7.59 5.63 6.02
C ASN A 47 -6.22 5.14 6.53
N ASP A 48 -5.20 5.06 5.67
CA ASP A 48 -3.84 4.72 6.07
C ASP A 48 -3.23 5.69 7.11
N PRO A 49 -3.54 7.02 7.08
CA PRO A 49 -3.10 7.93 8.12
C PRO A 49 -3.44 7.53 9.55
N GLN A 50 -4.52 6.76 9.76
CA GLN A 50 -4.89 6.31 11.10
C GLN A 50 -3.81 5.42 11.75
N ILE A 51 -3.06 4.63 10.97
CA ILE A 51 -1.98 3.78 11.46
C ILE A 51 -0.88 4.64 12.08
N PHE A 52 -0.50 5.71 11.39
CA PHE A 52 0.58 6.60 11.81
C PHE A 52 0.15 7.49 12.97
N ILE A 53 -1.06 8.05 12.92
CA ILE A 53 -1.64 8.84 14.02
C ILE A 53 -1.72 8.00 15.28
N TRP A 54 -2.16 6.75 15.15
CA TRP A 54 -2.23 5.81 16.26
C TRP A 54 -0.84 5.47 16.80
N GLY A 55 0.12 5.16 15.92
CA GLY A 55 1.50 4.88 16.30
C GLY A 55 2.19 6.05 17.02
N LEU A 56 1.95 7.29 16.56
CA LEU A 56 2.46 8.50 17.19
C LEU A 56 1.95 8.68 18.63
N ALA A 57 0.73 8.21 18.93
CA ALA A 57 0.19 8.20 20.28
C ALA A 57 0.65 6.99 21.09
N TRP A 58 0.75 5.81 20.45
CA TRP A 58 0.97 4.53 21.12
C TRP A 58 2.33 4.41 21.78
N TYR A 59 3.44 4.70 21.07
CA TYR A 59 4.77 4.51 21.65
C TYR A 59 5.01 5.33 22.90
N PRO A 60 4.68 6.64 22.93
CA PRO A 60 4.71 7.42 24.16
C PRO A 60 3.82 6.84 25.27
N TYR A 61 2.61 6.44 24.91
CA TYR A 61 1.65 5.85 25.84
C TYR A 61 2.16 4.55 26.44
N ALA A 62 2.58 3.60 25.61
CA ALA A 62 3.05 2.30 26.05
C ALA A 62 4.27 2.41 26.97
N ILE A 63 5.27 3.24 26.61
CA ILE A 63 6.47 3.45 27.41
C ILE A 63 6.12 4.09 28.75
N SER A 64 5.30 5.13 28.76
CA SER A 64 4.92 5.83 30.01
C SER A 64 4.07 4.97 30.96
N HIS A 65 3.39 3.94 30.46
CA HIS A 65 2.59 3.02 31.26
C HIS A 65 3.27 1.65 31.50
N GLY A 66 4.54 1.49 31.08
CA GLY A 66 5.28 0.24 31.26
C GLY A 66 4.72 -0.95 30.47
N LEU A 67 4.05 -0.67 29.35
CA LEU A 67 3.48 -1.68 28.43
C LEU A 67 4.54 -2.10 27.40
N ASP A 68 4.35 -3.29 26.81
CA ASP A 68 5.16 -3.72 25.66
C ASP A 68 4.88 -2.82 24.44
N PRO A 69 5.84 -2.03 23.97
CA PRO A 69 5.60 -1.12 22.84
C PRO A 69 5.40 -1.84 21.50
N LEU A 70 5.72 -3.13 21.41
CA LEU A 70 5.53 -3.95 20.20
C LEU A 70 4.30 -4.86 20.25
N PHE A 71 3.47 -4.76 21.29
CA PHE A 71 2.21 -5.49 21.39
C PHE A 71 1.13 -4.61 21.99
N THR A 72 -0.08 -4.70 21.48
CA THR A 72 -1.24 -3.99 22.02
C THR A 72 -2.48 -4.89 22.04
N ASN A 73 -3.31 -4.74 23.07
CA ASN A 73 -4.64 -5.33 23.14
C ASN A 73 -5.75 -4.25 23.09
N LEU A 74 -5.40 -3.03 22.71
CA LEU A 74 -6.34 -1.93 22.58
C LEU A 74 -7.09 -1.92 21.25
N VAL A 75 -6.53 -2.59 20.25
CA VAL A 75 -7.14 -2.87 18.95
C VAL A 75 -7.19 -4.37 18.73
N PHE A 76 -8.11 -4.83 17.92
CA PHE A 76 -8.45 -6.24 17.80
C PHE A 76 -8.68 -6.88 19.18
N ALA A 77 -9.36 -6.14 20.06
CA ALA A 77 -9.65 -6.58 21.42
C ALA A 77 -10.64 -7.75 21.41
N PRO A 78 -10.47 -8.75 22.27
CA PRO A 78 -9.47 -8.85 23.34
C PRO A 78 -8.10 -9.42 22.93
N HIS A 79 -7.95 -10.03 21.75
CA HIS A 79 -6.77 -10.80 21.35
C HIS A 79 -5.51 -9.92 21.16
N GLY A 80 -5.68 -8.72 20.59
CA GLY A 80 -4.59 -7.78 20.38
C GLY A 80 -3.79 -8.03 19.08
N TYR A 81 -2.68 -7.29 18.95
CA TYR A 81 -1.88 -7.26 17.72
C TYR A 81 -0.38 -7.12 18.01
N ASN A 82 0.44 -7.88 17.27
CA ASN A 82 1.90 -7.74 17.26
C ASN A 82 2.30 -6.62 16.29
N LEU A 83 2.71 -5.47 16.84
CA LEU A 83 3.03 -4.26 16.08
C LEU A 83 4.32 -4.35 15.28
N ALA A 84 5.15 -5.36 15.47
CA ALA A 84 6.32 -5.56 14.61
C ALA A 84 5.91 -5.76 13.14
N TRP A 85 4.71 -6.29 12.88
CA TRP A 85 4.13 -6.48 11.55
C TRP A 85 3.35 -5.27 11.03
N SER A 86 3.44 -4.14 11.72
CA SER A 86 2.78 -2.91 11.32
C SER A 86 3.78 -1.82 10.92
N THR A 87 3.28 -0.77 10.28
CA THR A 87 4.08 0.37 9.83
C THR A 87 3.94 1.58 10.76
N THR A 88 3.87 1.36 12.07
CA THR A 88 3.55 2.36 13.10
C THR A 88 4.63 3.40 13.41
N ILE A 89 5.72 3.44 12.66
CA ILE A 89 6.78 4.47 12.70
C ILE A 89 7.35 4.78 14.10
N PRO A 90 7.97 3.82 14.82
CA PRO A 90 8.45 4.03 16.20
C PRO A 90 9.42 5.21 16.37
N ALA A 91 10.43 5.38 15.51
CA ALA A 91 11.40 6.46 15.66
C ALA A 91 10.78 7.85 15.52
N PRO A 92 9.96 8.16 14.50
CA PRO A 92 9.19 9.41 14.45
C PRO A 92 8.27 9.60 15.66
N ALA A 93 7.62 8.54 16.15
CA ALA A 93 6.75 8.64 17.32
C ALA A 93 7.48 9.09 18.58
N LEU A 94 8.68 8.55 18.83
CA LEU A 94 9.50 8.96 19.96
C LEU A 94 10.04 10.39 19.80
N LEU A 95 10.43 10.78 18.59
CA LEU A 95 10.87 12.15 18.30
C LEU A 95 9.75 13.17 18.52
N MET A 96 8.53 12.82 18.08
CA MET A 96 7.36 13.70 18.18
C MET A 96 6.66 13.64 19.54
N TRP A 97 7.12 12.81 20.48
CA TRP A 97 6.51 12.65 21.80
C TRP A 97 6.14 13.97 22.49
N PRO A 98 7.06 14.97 22.62
CA PRO A 98 6.70 16.24 23.27
C PRO A 98 5.54 16.99 22.57
N ILE A 99 5.49 16.92 21.23
CA ILE A 99 4.46 17.56 20.42
C ILE A 99 3.15 16.77 20.56
N THR A 100 3.22 15.44 20.47
CA THR A 100 2.07 14.56 20.66
C THR A 100 1.42 14.73 22.03
N ALA A 101 2.23 14.84 23.09
CA ALA A 101 1.74 15.04 24.45
C ALA A 101 1.07 16.42 24.64
N ARG A 102 1.51 17.44 23.90
CA ARG A 102 0.99 18.81 24.07
C ARG A 102 -0.16 19.16 23.14
N PHE A 103 -0.12 18.67 21.89
CA PHE A 103 -1.03 19.08 20.82
C PHE A 103 -1.80 17.91 20.20
N GLY A 104 -1.54 16.68 20.64
CA GLY A 104 -2.18 15.48 20.14
C GLY A 104 -1.52 14.85 18.91
N PRO A 105 -1.87 13.60 18.61
CA PRO A 105 -1.19 12.82 17.57
C PRO A 105 -1.51 13.28 16.15
N LEU A 106 -2.68 13.87 15.89
CA LEU A 106 -3.04 14.42 14.58
C LEU A 106 -2.13 15.60 14.19
N VAL A 107 -1.85 16.52 15.14
CA VAL A 107 -0.92 17.63 14.91
C VAL A 107 0.48 17.11 14.63
N SER A 108 0.92 16.09 15.36
CA SER A 108 2.22 15.46 15.13
C SER A 108 2.32 14.81 13.74
N PHE A 109 1.27 14.12 13.30
CA PHE A 109 1.18 13.54 11.97
C PHE A 109 1.28 14.60 10.88
N ASN A 110 0.50 15.66 10.97
CA ASN A 110 0.46 16.74 10.00
C ASN A 110 1.78 17.54 9.95
N LEU A 111 2.43 17.77 11.10
CA LEU A 111 3.76 18.39 11.15
C LEU A 111 4.82 17.52 10.50
N LEU A 112 4.82 16.19 10.75
CA LEU A 112 5.72 15.28 10.06
C LEU A 112 5.46 15.27 8.55
N SER A 113 4.20 15.23 8.12
CA SER A 113 3.84 15.30 6.70
C SER A 113 4.35 16.58 6.06
N LEU A 114 4.29 17.72 6.77
CA LEU A 114 4.82 19.00 6.30
C LEU A 114 6.36 19.01 6.24
N LEU A 115 7.03 18.36 7.18
CA LEU A 115 8.50 18.30 7.22
C LEU A 115 9.07 17.31 6.21
N THR A 116 8.34 16.27 5.86
CA THR A 116 8.80 15.15 5.04
C THR A 116 9.36 15.55 3.68
N PRO A 117 8.68 16.31 2.79
CA PRO A 117 9.25 16.74 1.52
C PRO A 117 10.49 17.64 1.70
N THR A 118 10.46 18.50 2.72
CA THR A 118 11.57 19.41 3.03
C THR A 118 12.81 18.66 3.45
N LEU A 119 12.69 17.67 4.35
CA LEU A 119 13.83 16.87 4.83
C LEU A 119 14.41 16.01 3.71
N SER A 120 13.53 15.37 2.92
CA SER A 120 13.93 14.53 1.79
C SER A 120 14.66 15.36 0.72
N ALA A 121 14.11 16.52 0.37
CA ALA A 121 14.75 17.46 -0.56
C ALA A 121 16.09 17.97 -0.02
N TYR A 122 16.20 18.30 1.27
CA TYR A 122 17.41 18.86 1.84
C TYR A 122 18.55 17.83 1.90
N THR A 123 18.27 16.58 2.24
CA THR A 123 19.30 15.51 2.22
C THR A 123 19.77 15.20 0.81
N ALA A 124 18.86 15.16 -0.18
CA ALA A 124 19.21 15.03 -1.59
C ALA A 124 19.97 16.26 -2.11
N TYR A 125 19.62 17.48 -1.70
CA TYR A 125 20.40 18.69 -1.94
C TYR A 125 21.82 18.55 -1.41
N GLY A 126 21.99 18.06 -0.18
CA GLY A 126 23.30 17.80 0.42
C GLY A 126 24.17 16.86 -0.43
N LEU A 127 23.58 15.76 -0.90
CA LEU A 127 24.22 14.82 -1.80
C LEU A 127 24.59 15.47 -3.15
N CYS A 128 23.66 16.17 -3.78
CA CYS A 128 23.88 16.87 -5.04
C CYS A 128 24.94 17.98 -4.90
N ARG A 129 24.94 18.71 -3.80
CA ARG A 129 25.94 19.74 -3.51
C ARG A 129 27.34 19.14 -3.29
N HIS A 130 27.40 17.98 -2.64
CA HIS A 130 28.65 17.24 -2.48
C HIS A 130 29.25 16.82 -3.83
N THR A 131 28.40 16.35 -4.76
CA THR A 131 28.84 15.84 -6.07
C THR A 131 29.15 16.94 -7.08
N THR A 132 28.47 18.11 -7.00
CA THR A 132 28.60 19.19 -7.97
C THR A 132 29.44 20.37 -7.49
N ASN A 133 29.59 20.55 -6.16
CA ASN A 133 30.10 21.75 -5.50
C ASN A 133 29.32 23.04 -5.84
N ALA A 134 28.13 22.94 -6.40
CA ALA A 134 27.31 24.06 -6.85
C ALA A 134 25.96 24.10 -6.14
N ALA A 135 25.57 25.24 -5.57
CA ALA A 135 24.34 25.36 -4.77
C ALA A 135 23.08 25.28 -5.63
N LEU A 136 23.01 26.10 -6.70
CA LEU A 136 21.79 26.21 -7.49
C LEU A 136 21.44 24.90 -8.24
N PRO A 137 22.36 24.19 -8.92
CA PRO A 137 22.09 22.85 -9.43
C PRO A 137 21.66 21.86 -8.38
N ALA A 138 22.25 21.92 -7.17
CA ALA A 138 21.89 21.05 -6.07
C ALA A 138 20.46 21.32 -5.54
N ILE A 139 20.00 22.58 -5.54
CA ILE A 139 18.62 22.92 -5.17
C ILE A 139 17.63 22.25 -6.14
N PHE A 140 17.88 22.25 -7.43
CA PHE A 140 17.05 21.55 -8.40
C PHE A 140 17.07 20.03 -8.17
N GLY A 141 18.25 19.45 -7.90
CA GLY A 141 18.36 18.03 -7.55
C GLY A 141 17.55 17.66 -6.31
N GLY A 142 17.66 18.45 -5.24
CA GLY A 142 16.86 18.26 -4.03
C GLY A 142 15.36 18.36 -4.30
N PHE A 143 14.92 19.36 -5.09
CA PHE A 143 13.53 19.52 -5.46
C PHE A 143 12.97 18.30 -6.21
N ILE A 144 13.70 17.78 -7.20
CA ILE A 144 13.31 16.59 -7.98
C ILE A 144 13.06 15.37 -7.07
N TYR A 145 13.87 15.18 -6.03
CA TYR A 145 13.70 14.08 -5.10
C TYR A 145 12.56 14.31 -4.11
N GLY A 146 12.57 15.43 -3.40
CA GLY A 146 11.62 15.70 -2.32
C GLY A 146 10.21 16.09 -2.78
N PHE A 147 10.04 16.46 -4.06
CA PHE A 147 8.75 16.84 -4.66
C PHE A 147 8.45 16.00 -5.91
N SER A 148 8.95 14.76 -5.95
CA SER A 148 8.66 13.79 -6.99
C SER A 148 7.20 13.32 -6.96
N THR A 149 6.76 12.68 -8.05
CA THR A 149 5.46 12.03 -8.09
C THR A 149 5.36 10.88 -7.06
N TYR A 150 6.47 10.22 -6.74
CA TYR A 150 6.54 9.27 -5.63
C TYR A 150 6.17 9.94 -4.29
N GLN A 151 6.83 11.04 -3.94
CA GLN A 151 6.54 11.78 -2.71
C GLN A 151 5.10 12.30 -2.65
N ARG A 152 4.53 12.63 -3.81
CA ARG A 152 3.14 13.09 -3.91
C ARG A 152 2.15 11.96 -3.66
N ILE A 153 2.40 10.76 -4.19
CA ILE A 153 1.54 9.58 -4.00
C ILE A 153 1.62 9.10 -2.55
N GLU A 154 2.82 9.00 -2.00
CA GLU A 154 3.05 8.47 -0.65
C GLU A 154 2.84 9.52 0.48
N ALA A 155 2.33 10.69 0.18
CA ALA A 155 2.26 11.79 1.14
C ALA A 155 1.45 11.51 2.41
N ASP A 156 0.49 10.60 2.36
CA ASP A 156 -0.32 10.13 3.49
C ASP A 156 0.20 8.83 4.12
N HIS A 157 1.25 8.21 3.52
CA HIS A 157 1.98 7.06 4.06
C HIS A 157 3.32 7.52 4.66
N LEU A 158 3.32 7.98 5.90
CA LEU A 158 4.53 8.57 6.53
C LEU A 158 5.75 7.64 6.50
N ASN A 159 5.56 6.33 6.65
CA ASN A 159 6.65 5.35 6.60
C ASN A 159 7.34 5.30 5.22
N LEU A 160 6.62 5.60 4.15
CA LEU A 160 7.12 5.60 2.78
C LEU A 160 7.57 7.00 2.32
N ALA A 161 6.93 8.03 2.85
CA ALA A 161 7.25 9.41 2.51
C ALA A 161 8.52 9.93 3.22
N LEU A 162 8.83 9.47 4.45
CA LEU A 162 10.03 9.86 5.20
C LEU A 162 11.31 9.26 4.61
N THR A 163 11.68 9.75 3.43
CA THR A 163 12.78 9.20 2.61
C THR A 163 14.08 10.01 2.68
N PHE A 164 14.29 10.77 3.74
CA PHE A 164 15.50 11.59 3.90
C PHE A 164 16.78 10.78 4.20
N ILE A 165 16.65 9.54 4.63
CA ILE A 165 17.80 8.68 4.96
C ILE A 165 18.53 8.11 3.73
N PRO A 166 17.89 7.60 2.66
CA PRO A 166 18.59 7.08 1.49
C PRO A 166 19.62 8.05 0.88
N PRO A 167 19.33 9.34 0.61
CA PRO A 167 20.35 10.29 0.15
C PRO A 167 21.49 10.48 1.15
N LEU A 168 21.20 10.45 2.46
CA LEU A 168 22.18 10.57 3.52
C LEU A 168 23.13 9.38 3.54
N LEU A 169 22.64 8.15 3.40
CA LEU A 169 23.47 6.93 3.33
C LEU A 169 24.44 7.01 2.13
N VAL A 170 23.96 7.39 0.96
CA VAL A 170 24.80 7.58 -0.22
C VAL A 170 25.86 8.67 0.03
N MET A 171 25.46 9.79 0.62
CA MET A 171 26.36 10.90 0.93
C MET A 171 27.47 10.45 1.92
N LEU A 172 27.13 9.74 2.98
CA LEU A 172 28.10 9.23 3.96
C LEU A 172 29.09 8.26 3.32
N PHE A 173 28.61 7.35 2.47
CA PHE A 173 29.44 6.45 1.71
C PHE A 173 30.44 7.21 0.80
N LEU A 174 29.97 8.21 0.04
CA LEU A 174 30.81 9.02 -0.84
C LEU A 174 31.82 9.90 -0.06
N LEU A 175 31.43 10.48 1.08
CA LEU A 175 32.32 11.21 1.96
C LEU A 175 33.45 10.32 2.47
N ARG A 176 33.13 9.07 2.80
CA ARG A 176 34.12 8.09 3.25
C ARG A 176 35.03 7.61 2.11
N LEU A 177 34.47 7.36 0.95
CA LEU A 177 35.22 7.01 -0.26
C LEU A 177 36.22 8.12 -0.64
N ALA A 178 35.82 9.37 -0.45
CA ALA A 178 36.69 10.54 -0.66
C ALA A 178 37.62 10.87 0.53
N ASN A 179 37.64 10.04 1.59
CA ASN A 179 38.39 10.28 2.84
C ASN A 179 38.07 11.62 3.54
N ARG A 180 36.86 12.15 3.33
CA ARG A 180 36.42 13.42 3.94
C ARG A 180 35.76 13.26 5.31
N ILE A 181 35.54 12.02 5.76
CA ILE A 181 35.01 11.66 7.08
C ILE A 181 35.86 10.54 7.68
N GLY A 182 36.13 10.62 8.99
CA GLY A 182 36.86 9.57 9.71
C GLY A 182 36.02 8.29 9.88
N LYS A 183 36.71 7.15 10.03
CA LYS A 183 36.10 5.82 10.13
C LYS A 183 34.99 5.75 11.20
N LEU A 184 35.35 6.00 12.47
CA LEU A 184 34.39 5.87 13.58
C LEU A 184 33.15 6.75 13.39
N ARG A 185 33.34 7.99 12.95
CA ARG A 185 32.23 8.92 12.69
C ARG A 185 31.32 8.43 11.56
N CYS A 186 31.93 7.87 10.49
CA CYS A 186 31.16 7.29 9.38
C CYS A 186 30.37 6.07 9.84
N GLU A 187 31.00 5.12 10.53
CA GLU A 187 30.34 3.91 11.05
C GLU A 187 29.20 4.24 12.00
N LEU A 188 29.39 5.18 12.93
CA LEU A 188 28.33 5.62 13.86
C LEU A 188 27.15 6.30 13.14
N LEU A 189 27.42 7.17 12.16
CA LEU A 189 26.36 7.84 11.41
C LEU A 189 25.61 6.86 10.49
N LEU A 190 26.31 5.91 9.86
CA LEU A 190 25.67 4.84 9.07
C LEU A 190 24.83 3.93 9.98
N PHE A 191 25.36 3.50 11.12
CA PHE A 191 24.65 2.70 12.11
C PHE A 191 23.37 3.41 12.58
N ALA A 192 23.48 4.68 12.99
CA ALA A 192 22.31 5.47 13.41
C ALA A 192 21.29 5.65 12.29
N SER A 193 21.75 5.97 11.06
CA SER A 193 20.88 6.14 9.92
C SER A 193 20.14 4.85 9.56
N LEU A 194 20.82 3.71 9.55
CA LEU A 194 20.22 2.41 9.26
C LEU A 194 19.19 2.02 10.35
N THR A 195 19.54 2.22 11.63
CA THR A 195 18.63 1.93 12.74
C THR A 195 17.38 2.80 12.69
N ILE A 196 17.55 4.12 12.46
CA ILE A 196 16.42 5.05 12.33
C ILE A 196 15.57 4.69 11.10
N GLN A 197 16.19 4.36 9.95
CA GLN A 197 15.46 3.97 8.75
C GLN A 197 14.60 2.73 8.98
N PHE A 198 15.12 1.71 9.66
CA PHE A 198 14.32 0.53 10.00
C PHE A 198 13.12 0.90 10.88
N LEU A 199 13.33 1.76 11.88
CA LEU A 199 12.28 2.21 12.80
C LEU A 199 11.33 3.26 12.19
N ILE A 200 11.60 3.76 10.98
CA ILE A 200 10.66 4.51 10.14
C ILE A 200 9.92 3.54 9.23
N SER A 201 10.66 2.72 8.48
CA SER A 201 10.15 1.82 7.45
C SER A 201 11.09 0.64 7.24
N PRO A 202 10.73 -0.56 7.70
CA PRO A 202 11.46 -1.78 7.36
C PRO A 202 11.55 -2.03 5.84
N GLU A 203 10.53 -1.63 5.09
CA GLU A 203 10.48 -1.76 3.62
C GLU A 203 11.55 -0.87 2.95
N ILE A 204 11.59 0.43 3.28
CA ILE A 204 12.62 1.33 2.74
C ILE A 204 14.01 0.95 3.23
N PHE A 205 14.15 0.44 4.46
CA PHE A 205 15.42 -0.11 4.95
C PHE A 205 15.89 -1.27 4.07
N ALA A 206 15.04 -2.28 3.83
CA ALA A 206 15.39 -3.45 3.04
C ALA A 206 15.70 -3.08 1.58
N THR A 207 14.87 -2.25 0.96
CA THR A 207 15.07 -1.81 -0.43
C THR A 207 16.29 -0.90 -0.57
N ALA A 208 16.61 -0.04 0.41
CA ALA A 208 17.83 0.77 0.41
C ALA A 208 19.10 -0.10 0.45
N ILE A 209 19.10 -1.20 1.21
CA ILE A 209 20.21 -2.15 1.23
C ILE A 209 20.35 -2.86 -0.12
N ILE A 210 19.23 -3.32 -0.71
CA ILE A 210 19.23 -3.99 -2.01
C ILE A 210 19.75 -3.06 -3.10
N PHE A 211 19.19 -1.85 -3.23
CA PHE A 211 19.61 -0.89 -4.26
C PHE A 211 21.01 -0.34 -3.99
N GLY A 212 21.41 -0.20 -2.72
CA GLY A 212 22.78 0.12 -2.34
C GLY A 212 23.77 -0.96 -2.79
N ALA A 213 23.45 -2.23 -2.57
CA ALA A 213 24.26 -3.36 -3.04
C ALA A 213 24.33 -3.41 -4.57
N ILE A 214 23.22 -3.21 -5.28
CA ILE A 214 23.19 -3.12 -6.76
C ILE A 214 24.09 -1.98 -7.24
N ALA A 215 23.97 -0.80 -6.63
CA ALA A 215 24.78 0.37 -6.98
C ALA A 215 26.29 0.11 -6.77
N ILE A 216 26.66 -0.50 -5.66
CA ILE A 216 28.05 -0.86 -5.36
C ILE A 216 28.54 -1.94 -6.33
N ALA A 217 27.75 -2.97 -6.63
CA ALA A 217 28.09 -4.02 -7.58
C ALA A 217 28.30 -3.46 -9.00
N ALA A 218 27.43 -2.57 -9.44
CA ALA A 218 27.58 -1.88 -10.72
C ALA A 218 28.86 -1.00 -10.76
N ALA A 219 29.12 -0.26 -9.68
CA ALA A 219 30.34 0.55 -9.54
C ALA A 219 31.61 -0.32 -9.51
N TRP A 220 31.56 -1.47 -8.84
CA TRP A 220 32.65 -2.44 -8.81
C TRP A 220 32.90 -3.04 -10.20
N TRP A 221 31.87 -3.35 -10.93
CA TRP A 221 31.98 -3.96 -12.27
C TRP A 221 32.56 -2.97 -13.30
N ILE A 222 32.11 -1.73 -13.30
CA ILE A 222 32.55 -0.70 -14.26
C ILE A 222 33.91 -0.12 -13.88
N GLY A 223 34.23 -0.07 -12.58
CA GLY A 223 35.44 0.54 -12.04
C GLY A 223 36.71 -0.24 -12.39
N ASP A 224 37.84 0.48 -12.54
CA ASP A 224 39.17 -0.11 -12.69
C ASP A 224 39.68 -0.73 -11.35
N ALA A 225 40.89 -1.33 -11.41
CA ALA A 225 41.46 -2.02 -10.26
C ALA A 225 41.75 -1.08 -9.08
N GLU A 226 42.16 0.15 -9.34
CA GLU A 226 42.45 1.15 -8.32
C GLU A 226 41.14 1.59 -7.62
N PHE A 227 40.10 1.87 -8.40
CA PHE A 227 38.78 2.23 -7.87
C PHE A 227 38.19 1.11 -7.03
N ARG A 228 38.33 -0.16 -7.46
CA ARG A 228 37.88 -1.33 -6.68
C ARG A 228 38.59 -1.43 -5.34
N LEU A 229 39.89 -1.16 -5.29
CA LEU A 229 40.66 -1.12 -4.04
C LEU A 229 40.13 -0.02 -3.11
N ARG A 230 39.85 1.16 -3.64
CA ARG A 230 39.29 2.29 -2.89
C ARG A 230 37.90 1.99 -2.34
N LEU A 231 37.05 1.24 -3.05
CA LEU A 231 35.73 0.83 -2.61
C LEU A 231 35.74 -0.13 -1.41
N ARG A 232 36.77 -0.94 -1.24
CA ARG A 232 36.83 -1.96 -0.16
C ARG A 232 36.68 -1.38 1.24
N THR A 233 37.27 -0.21 1.49
CA THR A 233 37.24 0.41 2.81
C THR A 233 35.85 0.88 3.20
N PRO A 234 35.15 1.75 2.44
CA PRO A 234 33.80 2.16 2.79
C PRO A 234 32.80 0.99 2.76
N LEU A 235 33.00 -0.02 1.90
CA LEU A 235 32.16 -1.21 1.88
C LEU A 235 32.27 -2.00 3.18
N ARG A 236 33.49 -2.30 3.65
CA ARG A 236 33.70 -2.99 4.93
C ARG A 236 33.08 -2.24 6.10
N GLU A 237 33.27 -0.93 6.15
CA GLU A 237 32.74 -0.09 7.23
C GLU A 237 31.20 -0.01 7.19
N SER A 238 30.60 0.05 6.00
CA SER A 238 29.15 -0.05 5.83
C SER A 238 28.60 -1.40 6.26
N THR A 239 29.33 -2.50 5.97
CA THR A 239 28.94 -3.85 6.43
C THR A 239 29.00 -3.95 7.95
N VAL A 240 30.01 -3.37 8.59
CA VAL A 240 30.09 -3.33 10.06
C VAL A 240 28.94 -2.53 10.65
N ALA A 241 28.65 -1.34 10.10
CA ALA A 241 27.54 -0.50 10.56
C ALA A 241 26.18 -1.22 10.38
N PHE A 242 25.99 -1.93 9.28
CA PHE A 242 24.80 -2.75 9.04
C PHE A 242 24.69 -3.90 10.06
N ALA A 243 25.75 -4.65 10.29
CA ALA A 243 25.75 -5.73 11.27
C ALA A 243 25.41 -5.23 12.69
N LEU A 244 25.99 -4.08 13.09
CA LEU A 244 25.67 -3.44 14.37
C LEU A 244 24.20 -3.02 14.44
N ALA A 245 23.65 -2.47 13.33
CA ALA A 245 22.23 -2.10 13.27
C ALA A 245 21.31 -3.32 13.41
N VAL A 246 21.63 -4.44 12.75
CA VAL A 246 20.89 -5.71 12.89
C VAL A 246 20.93 -6.23 14.32
N VAL A 247 22.10 -6.18 14.98
CA VAL A 247 22.23 -6.57 16.40
C VAL A 247 21.39 -5.66 17.30
N ALA A 248 21.44 -4.34 17.10
CA ALA A 248 20.65 -3.40 17.90
C ALA A 248 19.14 -3.57 17.68
N LEU A 249 18.72 -3.93 16.47
CA LEU A 249 17.34 -4.16 16.09
C LEU A 249 16.85 -5.59 16.38
N SER A 250 17.73 -6.48 16.88
CA SER A 250 17.40 -7.89 17.09
C SER A 250 16.16 -8.14 17.95
N PRO A 251 15.85 -7.33 19.01
CA PRO A 251 14.61 -7.53 19.77
C PRO A 251 13.35 -7.26 18.94
N TYR A 252 13.42 -6.30 18.01
CA TYR A 252 12.33 -6.03 17.09
C TYR A 252 12.24 -7.13 16.02
N ILE A 253 13.37 -7.50 15.41
CA ILE A 253 13.47 -8.54 14.38
C ILE A 253 12.96 -9.89 14.91
N TYR A 254 13.26 -10.22 16.16
CA TYR A 254 12.76 -11.45 16.80
C TYR A 254 11.22 -11.53 16.79
N ARG A 255 10.53 -10.39 16.91
CA ARG A 255 9.06 -10.34 16.87
C ARG A 255 8.48 -10.54 15.46
N PHE A 256 9.31 -10.44 14.40
CA PHE A 256 8.90 -10.80 13.04
C PHE A 256 8.87 -12.31 12.79
N ILE A 257 9.64 -13.11 13.54
CA ILE A 257 9.80 -14.54 13.27
C ILE A 257 8.47 -15.30 13.36
N PRO A 258 7.62 -15.12 14.39
CA PRO A 258 6.28 -15.64 14.37
C PRO A 258 5.39 -14.79 13.46
N SER A 259 5.41 -15.10 12.15
CA SER A 259 4.51 -14.43 11.21
C SER A 259 3.06 -14.87 11.46
N PRO A 260 2.13 -13.94 11.71
CA PRO A 260 0.72 -14.27 11.80
C PRO A 260 0.10 -14.68 10.45
N PHE A 261 0.86 -14.53 9.34
CA PHE A 261 0.41 -14.74 7.96
C PHE A 261 1.05 -15.96 7.31
N GLY A 262 1.89 -16.69 8.02
CA GLY A 262 2.69 -17.78 7.43
C GLY A 262 3.69 -17.23 6.38
N LEU A 263 3.88 -17.98 5.30
CA LEU A 263 4.75 -17.60 4.17
C LEU A 263 3.98 -16.97 3.00
N SER A 264 2.69 -16.70 3.20
CA SER A 264 1.85 -16.12 2.15
C SER A 264 2.20 -14.65 1.92
N PRO A 265 2.32 -14.20 0.67
CA PRO A 265 2.54 -12.79 0.39
C PRO A 265 1.33 -11.96 0.81
N ILE A 266 1.58 -10.80 1.41
CA ILE A 266 0.54 -9.85 1.85
C ILE A 266 -0.03 -9.11 0.64
N TYR A 267 0.84 -8.78 -0.32
CA TYR A 267 0.49 -8.08 -1.56
C TYR A 267 0.91 -8.87 -2.78
N ASN A 268 0.24 -8.62 -3.90
CA ASN A 268 0.67 -9.15 -5.19
C ASN A 268 1.67 -8.19 -5.86
N PRO A 269 2.96 -8.54 -5.96
CA PRO A 269 3.94 -7.69 -6.61
C PRO A 269 3.61 -7.33 -8.06
N ALA A 270 2.90 -8.20 -8.76
CA ALA A 270 2.52 -7.94 -10.14
C ALA A 270 1.47 -6.82 -10.26
N HIS A 271 0.56 -6.74 -9.29
CA HIS A 271 -0.46 -5.69 -9.27
C HIS A 271 0.14 -4.31 -8.93
N CYS A 272 1.11 -4.28 -8.01
CA CYS A 272 1.79 -3.04 -7.61
C CYS A 272 3.11 -2.85 -8.37
N SER A 273 3.09 -3.10 -9.68
CA SER A 273 4.19 -2.92 -10.62
C SER A 273 4.00 -1.67 -11.45
N SER A 274 5.11 -1.05 -11.86
CA SER A 274 5.07 0.09 -12.78
C SER A 274 4.70 -0.35 -14.19
N ASP A 275 3.88 0.44 -14.87
CA ASP A 275 3.62 0.29 -16.30
C ASP A 275 4.70 1.03 -17.10
N LEU A 276 5.17 0.45 -18.20
CA LEU A 276 6.17 1.10 -19.10
C LEU A 276 5.70 2.46 -19.58
N PHE A 277 4.42 2.58 -19.91
CA PHE A 277 3.83 3.83 -20.34
C PHE A 277 3.68 4.82 -19.17
N GLY A 278 3.56 4.31 -17.93
CA GLY A 278 3.46 5.10 -16.71
C GLY A 278 4.70 5.94 -16.39
N PHE A 279 5.89 5.59 -16.90
CA PHE A 279 7.10 6.40 -16.71
C PHE A 279 7.08 7.71 -17.49
N ILE A 280 6.37 7.76 -18.62
CA ILE A 280 6.33 8.92 -19.54
C ILE A 280 4.94 9.56 -19.60
N PHE A 281 3.87 8.86 -19.23
CA PHE A 281 2.53 9.38 -19.26
C PHE A 281 2.13 9.96 -17.90
N PRO A 282 1.67 11.23 -17.84
CA PRO A 282 1.41 11.91 -16.58
C PRO A 282 0.18 11.33 -15.86
N THR A 283 0.36 11.02 -14.58
CA THR A 283 -0.72 10.60 -13.67
C THR A 283 -1.28 11.79 -12.88
N ASN A 284 -2.34 11.57 -12.12
CA ASN A 284 -2.96 12.58 -11.25
C ASN A 284 -2.03 13.11 -10.14
N ALA A 285 -0.90 12.46 -9.92
CA ALA A 285 0.15 12.93 -9.02
C ALA A 285 0.83 14.24 -9.51
N SER A 286 0.77 14.52 -10.82
CA SER A 286 1.37 15.71 -11.42
C SER A 286 0.33 16.68 -11.99
N LEU A 287 0.68 17.98 -12.05
CA LEU A 287 -0.18 18.99 -12.69
C LEU A 287 -0.47 18.66 -14.16
N ALA A 288 0.49 18.11 -14.88
CA ALA A 288 0.30 17.65 -16.26
C ALA A 288 -0.80 16.57 -16.36
N GLY A 289 -0.92 15.70 -15.37
CA GLY A 289 -1.95 14.66 -15.30
C GLY A 289 -3.35 15.18 -14.99
N THR A 290 -3.50 16.42 -14.54
CA THR A 290 -4.82 17.03 -14.32
C THR A 290 -5.50 17.50 -15.62
N LEU A 291 -4.76 17.58 -16.72
CA LEU A 291 -5.30 17.92 -18.01
C LEU A 291 -6.37 16.90 -18.44
N LYS A 292 -7.47 17.40 -19.03
CA LYS A 292 -8.62 16.55 -19.40
C LYS A 292 -8.23 15.34 -20.24
N PHE A 293 -7.32 15.53 -21.20
CA PHE A 293 -6.79 14.44 -22.04
C PHE A 293 -6.07 13.38 -21.19
N ALA A 294 -5.14 13.81 -20.33
CA ALA A 294 -4.37 12.91 -19.48
C ALA A 294 -5.26 12.13 -18.51
N ARG A 295 -6.23 12.80 -17.88
CA ARG A 295 -7.21 12.13 -16.99
C ARG A 295 -8.05 11.09 -17.73
N THR A 296 -8.55 11.42 -18.93
CA THR A 296 -9.40 10.50 -19.69
C THR A 296 -8.62 9.26 -20.12
N LEU A 297 -7.40 9.44 -20.62
CA LEU A 297 -6.56 8.34 -21.05
C LEU A 297 -6.03 7.52 -19.86
N GLY A 298 -5.60 8.18 -18.79
CA GLY A 298 -5.12 7.50 -17.57
C GLY A 298 -6.18 6.59 -16.93
N ARG A 299 -7.44 7.02 -16.90
CA ARG A 299 -8.56 6.18 -16.43
C ARG A 299 -8.82 4.95 -17.31
N ARG A 300 -8.53 5.05 -18.62
CA ARG A 300 -8.69 3.92 -19.55
C ARG A 300 -7.55 2.92 -19.43
N ILE A 301 -6.35 3.40 -19.13
CA ILE A 301 -5.15 2.57 -19.05
C ILE A 301 -5.12 1.80 -17.72
N GLY A 302 -5.44 2.44 -16.60
CA GLY A 302 -5.36 1.85 -15.25
C GLY A 302 -3.90 1.55 -14.86
N PHE A 303 -3.22 2.48 -14.20
CA PHE A 303 -1.79 2.37 -13.87
C PHE A 303 -1.47 1.57 -12.58
N GLY A 304 -2.19 0.51 -12.30
CA GLY A 304 -1.93 -0.29 -11.10
C GLY A 304 -2.31 0.42 -9.78
N CYS A 305 -1.88 -0.16 -8.64
CA CYS A 305 -2.23 0.35 -7.33
C CYS A 305 -1.49 1.64 -6.94
N GLU A 306 -0.27 1.85 -7.45
CA GLU A 306 0.59 2.99 -7.10
C GLU A 306 1.10 3.72 -8.37
N PRO A 307 0.39 4.75 -8.86
CA PRO A 307 0.78 5.46 -10.09
C PRO A 307 1.90 6.49 -9.84
N ALA A 308 2.96 6.08 -9.11
CA ALA A 308 4.07 6.93 -8.70
C ALA A 308 5.21 7.04 -9.74
N SER A 309 5.14 6.26 -10.82
CA SER A 309 6.27 6.02 -11.74
C SER A 309 6.57 7.17 -12.70
N TYR A 310 5.69 8.14 -12.84
CA TYR A 310 5.84 9.22 -13.80
C TYR A 310 7.06 10.09 -13.53
N MET A 311 8.05 10.05 -14.43
CA MET A 311 9.30 10.79 -14.34
C MET A 311 9.38 11.97 -15.32
N GLY A 312 8.35 12.17 -16.14
CA GLY A 312 8.29 13.25 -17.14
C GLY A 312 9.45 13.19 -18.13
N LEU A 313 10.06 14.35 -18.37
CA LEU A 313 11.19 14.49 -19.30
C LEU A 313 12.55 14.22 -18.65
N LEU A 314 12.64 13.95 -17.35
CA LEU A 314 13.92 13.74 -16.65
C LEU A 314 14.76 12.58 -17.21
N PRO A 315 14.18 11.39 -17.56
CA PRO A 315 14.95 10.30 -18.15
C PRO A 315 15.58 10.66 -19.50
N VAL A 316 14.95 11.51 -20.30
CA VAL A 316 15.49 11.97 -21.58
C VAL A 316 16.80 12.73 -21.38
N ILE A 317 16.86 13.60 -20.36
CA ILE A 317 18.08 14.33 -20.00
C ILE A 317 19.15 13.33 -19.54
N ALA A 318 18.80 12.34 -18.71
CA ALA A 318 19.73 11.34 -18.22
C ALA A 318 20.35 10.51 -19.36
N ILE A 319 19.53 10.06 -20.32
CA ILE A 319 19.97 9.33 -21.50
C ILE A 319 20.91 10.21 -22.35
N TRP A 320 20.49 11.43 -22.67
CA TRP A 320 21.33 12.34 -23.46
C TRP A 320 22.66 12.64 -22.76
N PHE A 321 22.65 12.80 -21.43
CA PHE A 321 23.85 13.04 -20.64
C PHE A 321 24.82 11.85 -20.69
N ALA A 322 24.29 10.62 -20.65
CA ALA A 322 25.08 9.38 -20.74
C ALA A 322 25.76 9.17 -22.10
N PHE A 323 25.09 9.54 -23.21
CA PHE A 323 25.67 9.46 -24.55
C PHE A 323 26.74 10.51 -24.81
N ASN A 324 26.80 11.58 -24.00
CA ASN A 324 27.77 12.65 -24.10
C ASN A 324 28.55 12.85 -22.80
N PRO A 325 29.33 11.86 -22.33
CA PRO A 325 29.97 11.90 -21.03
C PRO A 325 31.07 12.96 -20.96
N ARG A 326 31.42 13.37 -19.74
CA ARG A 326 32.53 14.31 -19.49
C ARG A 326 33.91 13.70 -19.84
N ALA A 327 34.06 12.43 -19.50
CA ALA A 327 35.28 11.68 -19.84
C ALA A 327 35.22 11.18 -21.29
N LYS A 328 36.19 11.56 -22.10
CA LYS A 328 36.30 11.15 -23.52
C LYS A 328 37.00 9.80 -23.70
N SER A 329 37.72 9.30 -22.71
CA SER A 329 38.46 8.05 -22.76
C SER A 329 37.54 6.86 -22.41
N ALA A 330 37.61 5.81 -23.23
CA ALA A 330 36.86 4.57 -22.97
C ALA A 330 37.39 3.79 -21.75
N GLU A 331 38.56 4.13 -21.25
CA GLU A 331 39.25 3.46 -20.16
C GLU A 331 38.93 4.04 -18.78
N THR A 332 38.24 5.22 -18.70
CA THR A 332 37.94 5.87 -17.43
C THR A 332 36.48 5.69 -17.05
N PHE A 333 36.23 5.46 -15.74
CA PHE A 333 34.90 5.40 -15.14
C PHE A 333 34.08 6.64 -15.49
N SER A 334 32.97 6.46 -16.22
CA SER A 334 32.07 7.55 -16.57
C SER A 334 30.88 7.53 -15.62
N LEU A 335 30.84 8.52 -14.73
CA LEU A 335 29.75 8.69 -13.75
C LEU A 335 28.38 8.82 -14.45
N GLU A 336 28.32 9.49 -15.60
CA GLU A 336 27.11 9.69 -16.39
C GLU A 336 26.52 8.36 -16.89
N ARG A 337 27.38 7.49 -17.42
CA ARG A 337 26.98 6.15 -17.88
C ARG A 337 26.59 5.25 -16.72
N TYR A 338 27.30 5.34 -15.61
CA TYR A 338 26.98 4.62 -14.39
C TYR A 338 25.59 5.00 -13.88
N LEU A 339 25.26 6.30 -13.78
CA LEU A 339 23.95 6.76 -13.33
C LEU A 339 22.83 6.35 -14.29
N ALA A 340 23.08 6.38 -15.60
CA ALA A 340 22.11 5.91 -16.59
C ALA A 340 21.88 4.39 -16.51
N LEU A 341 22.94 3.60 -16.31
CA LEU A 341 22.81 2.16 -16.07
C LEU A 341 22.02 1.89 -14.80
N LEU A 342 22.32 2.59 -13.71
CA LEU A 342 21.60 2.44 -12.46
C LEU A 342 20.12 2.78 -12.61
N LEU A 343 19.81 3.87 -13.32
CA LEU A 343 18.43 4.24 -13.64
C LEU A 343 17.73 3.15 -14.46
N ALA A 344 18.39 2.61 -15.48
CA ALA A 344 17.85 1.53 -16.30
C ALA A 344 17.55 0.27 -15.48
N VAL A 345 18.45 -0.13 -14.57
CA VAL A 345 18.25 -1.28 -13.66
C VAL A 345 17.06 -1.01 -12.75
N ILE A 346 16.95 0.19 -12.16
CA ILE A 346 15.84 0.57 -11.30
C ILE A 346 14.51 0.51 -12.06
N VAL A 347 14.46 1.06 -13.28
CA VAL A 347 13.26 1.02 -14.13
C VAL A 347 12.86 -0.43 -14.41
N VAL A 348 13.81 -1.29 -14.81
CA VAL A 348 13.54 -2.71 -15.07
C VAL A 348 13.00 -3.42 -13.83
N LEU A 349 13.57 -3.15 -12.64
CA LEU A 349 13.10 -3.74 -11.40
C LEU A 349 11.74 -3.17 -10.97
N ALA A 350 11.44 -1.92 -11.27
CA ALA A 350 10.14 -1.32 -10.97
C ALA A 350 9.00 -1.86 -11.85
N LEU A 351 9.31 -2.47 -13.00
CA LEU A 351 8.31 -3.16 -13.84
C LEU A 351 7.74 -4.42 -13.20
N GLY A 352 8.36 -4.92 -12.11
CA GLY A 352 7.88 -6.10 -11.38
C GLY A 352 7.91 -7.39 -12.19
N PRO A 353 7.16 -8.43 -11.74
CA PRO A 353 7.21 -9.77 -12.35
C PRO A 353 6.67 -9.84 -13.77
N VAL A 354 5.75 -8.95 -14.11
CA VAL A 354 5.10 -8.89 -15.43
C VAL A 354 5.20 -7.47 -15.96
N ILE A 355 5.68 -7.35 -17.18
CA ILE A 355 5.82 -6.07 -17.86
C ILE A 355 4.46 -5.66 -18.43
N HIS A 356 3.97 -4.50 -18.02
CA HIS A 356 2.75 -3.89 -18.54
C HIS A 356 3.05 -2.73 -19.46
N LEU A 357 2.28 -2.59 -20.53
CA LEU A 357 2.28 -1.45 -21.44
C LEU A 357 0.86 -0.93 -21.60
N ALA A 358 0.61 0.27 -21.13
CA ALA A 358 -0.71 0.91 -21.15
C ALA A 358 -1.83 0.03 -20.53
N GLY A 359 -1.53 -0.60 -19.38
CA GLY A 359 -2.42 -1.50 -18.66
C GLY A 359 -2.52 -2.92 -19.24
N VAL A 360 -1.83 -3.19 -20.36
CA VAL A 360 -1.82 -4.53 -20.98
C VAL A 360 -0.54 -5.25 -20.62
N PRO A 361 -0.60 -6.46 -20.07
CA PRO A 361 0.55 -7.30 -19.83
C PRO A 361 1.13 -7.80 -21.15
N ILE A 362 2.43 -7.66 -21.34
CA ILE A 362 3.10 -7.98 -22.60
C ILE A 362 4.16 -9.08 -22.48
N ALA A 363 4.82 -9.21 -21.35
CA ALA A 363 5.87 -10.20 -21.17
C ALA A 363 6.18 -10.46 -19.69
N PRO A 364 6.68 -11.66 -19.34
CA PRO A 364 7.32 -11.88 -18.04
C PRO A 364 8.61 -11.10 -17.94
N SER A 365 8.98 -10.70 -16.72
CA SER A 365 10.23 -9.99 -16.46
C SER A 365 11.27 -10.88 -15.78
N ILE A 366 12.49 -10.37 -15.67
CA ILE A 366 13.58 -10.99 -14.89
C ILE A 366 13.25 -11.13 -13.39
N TRP A 367 12.21 -10.48 -12.93
CA TRP A 367 11.71 -10.54 -11.54
C TRP A 367 10.96 -11.83 -11.22
N LEU A 368 10.46 -12.52 -12.25
CA LEU A 368 9.59 -13.68 -12.05
C LEU A 368 10.17 -14.73 -11.09
N PRO A 369 11.48 -15.10 -11.19
CA PRO A 369 12.10 -16.00 -10.23
C PRO A 369 12.14 -15.45 -8.79
N ALA A 370 12.12 -14.14 -8.59
CA ALA A 370 12.17 -13.52 -7.28
C ALA A 370 10.90 -13.80 -6.44
N LEU A 371 9.79 -14.11 -7.09
CA LEU A 371 8.55 -14.52 -6.42
C LEU A 371 8.68 -15.83 -5.62
N LEU A 372 9.71 -16.63 -5.89
CA LEU A 372 9.99 -17.84 -5.12
C LEU A 372 10.59 -17.54 -3.74
N PHE A 373 11.05 -16.31 -3.50
CA PHE A 373 11.68 -15.91 -2.25
C PHE A 373 10.66 -15.16 -1.36
N PRO A 374 10.41 -15.62 -0.12
CA PRO A 374 9.37 -15.07 0.76
C PRO A 374 9.44 -13.57 1.03
N LEU A 375 10.64 -12.99 1.05
CA LEU A 375 10.80 -11.55 1.25
C LEU A 375 10.53 -10.75 -0.03
N LEU A 376 10.92 -11.29 -1.19
CA LEU A 376 10.80 -10.59 -2.47
C LEU A 376 9.38 -10.68 -3.03
N ASN A 377 8.64 -11.73 -2.69
CA ASN A 377 7.24 -11.86 -3.10
C ASN A 377 6.27 -10.91 -2.38
N ASN A 378 6.76 -10.18 -1.38
CA ASN A 378 6.02 -9.09 -0.72
C ASN A 378 6.47 -7.69 -1.14
N ALA A 379 7.47 -7.59 -2.02
CA ALA A 379 7.94 -6.30 -2.49
C ALA A 379 6.91 -5.64 -3.43
N LEU A 380 6.79 -4.32 -3.37
CA LEU A 380 5.94 -3.52 -4.24
C LEU A 380 6.83 -2.79 -5.27
N PRO A 381 7.00 -3.36 -6.48
CA PRO A 381 7.99 -2.87 -7.43
C PRO A 381 7.81 -1.41 -7.84
N ALA A 382 6.57 -0.92 -7.91
CA ALA A 382 6.30 0.49 -8.23
C ALA A 382 7.02 1.47 -7.28
N ARG A 383 7.26 1.08 -6.02
CA ARG A 383 7.96 1.91 -5.02
C ARG A 383 9.45 2.09 -5.28
N PHE A 384 10.05 1.23 -6.11
CA PHE A 384 11.48 1.32 -6.45
C PHE A 384 11.82 2.59 -7.24
N VAL A 385 10.84 3.26 -7.81
CA VAL A 385 11.01 4.57 -8.49
C VAL A 385 11.57 5.64 -7.55
N LEU A 386 11.46 5.47 -6.23
CA LEU A 386 12.15 6.30 -5.24
C LEU A 386 13.65 6.42 -5.55
N TYR A 387 14.31 5.29 -5.80
CA TYR A 387 15.74 5.24 -6.13
C TYR A 387 16.01 5.78 -7.53
N GLY A 388 15.04 5.68 -8.43
CA GLY A 388 15.06 6.33 -9.74
C GLY A 388 15.09 7.86 -9.61
N PHE A 389 14.23 8.43 -8.77
CA PHE A 389 14.23 9.87 -8.48
C PHE A 389 15.51 10.33 -7.77
N LEU A 390 16.08 9.51 -6.87
CA LEU A 390 17.37 9.82 -6.27
C LEU A 390 18.50 9.86 -7.32
N THR A 391 18.51 8.88 -8.23
CA THR A 391 19.49 8.82 -9.34
C THR A 391 19.31 10.02 -10.28
N LEU A 392 18.06 10.35 -10.64
CA LEU A 392 17.75 11.51 -11.47
C LEU A 392 18.14 12.84 -10.81
N SER A 393 17.93 12.98 -9.50
CA SER A 393 18.29 14.19 -8.76
C SER A 393 19.80 14.49 -8.88
N VAL A 394 20.65 13.48 -8.69
CA VAL A 394 22.10 13.61 -8.87
C VAL A 394 22.46 13.87 -10.34
N THR A 395 21.83 13.15 -11.26
CA THR A 395 22.07 13.29 -12.71
C THR A 395 21.77 14.70 -13.20
N ILE A 396 20.62 15.25 -12.81
CA ILE A 396 20.20 16.61 -13.22
C ILE A 396 21.09 17.69 -12.58
N ALA A 397 21.49 17.50 -11.33
CA ALA A 397 22.43 18.42 -10.68
C ALA A 397 23.79 18.43 -11.41
N LEU A 398 24.30 17.27 -11.82
CA LEU A 398 25.53 17.15 -12.63
C LEU A 398 25.36 17.76 -14.03
N TRP A 399 24.22 17.52 -14.69
CA TRP A 399 23.86 18.11 -15.97
C TRP A 399 23.87 19.64 -15.93
N LEU A 400 23.21 20.22 -14.93
CA LEU A 400 23.17 21.66 -14.73
C LEU A 400 24.54 22.27 -14.43
N SER A 401 25.44 21.51 -13.81
CA SER A 401 26.79 21.94 -13.47
C SER A 401 27.78 21.78 -14.63
N ASP A 402 27.40 21.20 -15.78
CA ASP A 402 28.29 20.92 -16.88
C ASP A 402 28.55 22.20 -17.74
N ALA A 403 29.61 22.93 -17.42
CA ALA A 403 29.96 24.19 -18.08
C ALA A 403 30.31 24.03 -19.60
N ARG A 404 30.53 22.82 -20.11
CA ARG A 404 30.80 22.57 -21.55
C ARG A 404 29.56 22.78 -22.42
N ARG A 405 28.38 22.78 -21.82
CA ARG A 405 27.11 22.90 -22.51
C ARG A 405 26.58 24.32 -22.46
N CYS A 406 25.82 24.73 -23.46
CA CYS A 406 25.17 26.02 -23.49
C CYS A 406 24.29 26.19 -22.21
N VAL A 407 24.47 27.30 -21.52
CA VAL A 407 23.76 27.59 -20.27
C VAL A 407 22.24 27.61 -20.45
N TRP A 408 21.76 28.23 -21.51
CA TRP A 408 20.35 28.32 -21.85
C TRP A 408 19.73 26.94 -22.09
N THR A 409 20.40 26.07 -22.84
CA THR A 409 19.94 24.70 -23.09
C THR A 409 19.78 23.92 -21.79
N ARG A 410 20.77 23.98 -20.88
CA ARG A 410 20.71 23.27 -19.60
C ARG A 410 19.52 23.73 -18.75
N TRP A 411 19.35 25.04 -18.61
CA TRP A 411 18.31 25.59 -17.77
C TRP A 411 16.92 25.47 -18.38
N LEU A 412 16.73 25.73 -19.66
CA LEU A 412 15.43 25.60 -20.33
C LEU A 412 14.93 24.15 -20.33
N VAL A 413 15.80 23.20 -20.70
CA VAL A 413 15.45 21.77 -20.72
C VAL A 413 15.14 21.28 -19.31
N THR A 414 15.94 21.68 -18.30
CA THR A 414 15.67 21.31 -16.91
C THR A 414 14.38 21.95 -16.40
N ALA A 415 14.13 23.22 -16.72
CA ALA A 415 12.87 23.87 -16.34
C ALA A 415 11.66 23.16 -16.94
N ALA A 416 11.71 22.80 -18.23
CA ALA A 416 10.65 22.03 -18.87
C ALA A 416 10.45 20.65 -18.21
N ALA A 417 11.54 19.96 -17.87
CA ALA A 417 11.48 18.67 -17.19
C ALA A 417 10.90 18.79 -15.77
N VAL A 418 11.29 19.79 -15.00
CA VAL A 418 10.74 20.05 -13.66
C VAL A 418 9.26 20.41 -13.76
N VAL A 419 8.86 21.28 -14.70
CA VAL A 419 7.47 21.65 -14.93
C VAL A 419 6.63 20.40 -15.26
N SER A 420 7.17 19.45 -16.03
CA SER A 420 6.45 18.22 -16.39
C SER A 420 6.09 17.34 -15.19
N ILE A 421 6.89 17.38 -14.12
CA ILE A 421 6.67 16.57 -12.90
C ILE A 421 6.11 17.34 -11.71
N LEU A 422 5.78 18.64 -11.88
CA LEU A 422 5.25 19.42 -10.77
C LEU A 422 4.07 18.72 -10.10
N PRO A 423 4.13 18.45 -8.79
CA PRO A 423 3.11 17.69 -8.11
C PRO A 423 1.81 18.47 -7.95
N THR A 424 0.69 17.75 -7.92
CA THR A 424 -0.60 18.32 -7.48
C THR A 424 -0.59 18.49 -5.96
N ALA A 425 -1.40 19.39 -5.45
CA ALA A 425 -1.62 19.48 -4.01
C ALA A 425 -2.09 18.14 -3.43
N VAL A 426 -1.63 17.83 -2.23
CA VAL A 426 -2.11 16.67 -1.48
C VAL A 426 -3.49 17.01 -0.91
N PRO A 427 -4.51 16.18 -1.13
CA PRO A 427 -5.81 16.42 -0.52
C PRO A 427 -5.73 16.31 1.01
N ALA A 428 -6.71 16.89 1.68
CA ALA A 428 -6.88 16.76 3.10
C ALA A 428 -8.36 16.57 3.45
N ALA A 429 -8.62 15.77 4.47
CA ALA A 429 -9.96 15.45 4.92
C ALA A 429 -10.17 15.89 6.37
N LYS A 430 -11.40 16.25 6.73
CA LYS A 430 -11.76 16.52 8.13
C LYS A 430 -11.55 15.24 8.97
N ALA A 431 -10.80 15.39 10.05
CA ALA A 431 -10.31 14.25 10.84
C ALA A 431 -10.90 14.15 12.24
N THR A 432 -11.66 15.17 12.67
CA THR A 432 -12.20 15.26 14.01
C THR A 432 -13.72 15.14 14.02
N LEU A 433 -14.23 14.44 15.04
CA LEU A 433 -15.65 14.42 15.38
C LEU A 433 -15.79 14.93 16.81
N PRO A 434 -16.76 15.81 17.11
CA PRO A 434 -16.96 16.39 18.46
C PRO A 434 -17.06 15.33 19.56
N PHE A 435 -17.70 14.18 19.28
CA PHE A 435 -17.77 13.05 20.21
C PHE A 435 -16.41 12.68 20.79
N PHE A 436 -15.36 12.64 19.96
CA PHE A 436 -13.99 12.32 20.40
C PHE A 436 -13.16 13.55 20.76
N SER A 437 -13.22 14.63 19.98
CA SER A 437 -12.38 15.82 20.18
C SER A 437 -12.82 16.67 21.38
N GLU A 438 -14.11 16.68 21.74
CA GLU A 438 -14.65 17.39 22.90
C GLU A 438 -14.85 16.46 24.12
N HIS A 439 -14.31 15.24 24.06
CA HIS A 439 -14.33 14.24 25.13
C HIS A 439 -15.74 13.79 25.57
N ILE A 440 -16.77 13.96 24.73
CA ILE A 440 -18.16 13.55 25.01
C ILE A 440 -18.25 12.04 25.30
N TYR A 441 -17.38 11.24 24.69
CA TYR A 441 -17.32 9.79 24.91
C TYR A 441 -17.20 9.40 26.39
N ARG A 442 -16.68 10.26 27.27
CA ARG A 442 -16.52 9.99 28.70
C ARG A 442 -17.83 9.87 29.45
N ASP A 443 -18.88 10.52 28.93
CA ASP A 443 -20.23 10.42 29.51
C ASP A 443 -20.95 9.15 29.08
N TYR A 444 -20.43 8.47 28.05
CA TYR A 444 -21.03 7.31 27.41
C TYR A 444 -20.27 6.01 27.65
N LEU A 445 -18.96 6.07 27.85
CA LEU A 445 -18.08 4.91 27.93
C LEU A 445 -17.31 4.88 29.25
N SER A 446 -17.02 3.67 29.70
CA SER A 446 -16.09 3.42 30.79
C SER A 446 -14.66 3.22 30.29
N ILE A 447 -13.67 3.42 31.17
CA ILE A 447 -12.26 3.18 30.84
C ILE A 447 -12.07 1.69 30.48
N ASN A 448 -11.31 1.44 29.40
CA ASN A 448 -11.03 0.11 28.85
C ASN A 448 -12.27 -0.67 28.37
N GLU A 449 -13.39 -0.03 28.18
CA GLU A 449 -14.57 -0.64 27.58
C GLU A 449 -14.32 -0.99 26.10
N THR A 450 -14.77 -2.15 25.64
CA THR A 450 -14.60 -2.56 24.25
C THR A 450 -15.77 -2.07 23.41
N VAL A 451 -15.45 -1.35 22.35
CA VAL A 451 -16.45 -0.80 21.42
C VAL A 451 -16.22 -1.30 19.99
N MET A 452 -17.28 -1.39 19.21
CA MET A 452 -17.25 -1.54 17.79
C MET A 452 -17.43 -0.17 17.14
N ILE A 453 -16.52 0.24 16.27
CA ILE A 453 -16.66 1.46 15.47
C ILE A 453 -16.84 1.06 14.01
N LEU A 454 -17.91 1.55 13.40
CA LEU A 454 -18.18 1.40 11.96
C LEU A 454 -17.99 2.74 11.26
N PRO A 455 -17.58 2.74 9.98
CA PRO A 455 -17.17 1.59 9.13
C PRO A 455 -15.97 0.83 9.71
N PHE A 456 -15.88 -0.46 9.38
CA PHE A 456 -14.89 -1.37 9.96
C PHE A 456 -13.52 -1.19 9.30
N ALA A 457 -12.45 -1.35 10.07
CA ALA A 457 -11.06 -1.40 9.64
C ALA A 457 -10.65 -0.19 8.76
N ASP A 458 -10.22 -0.46 7.52
CA ASP A 458 -9.77 0.55 6.57
C ASP A 458 -10.92 1.34 5.91
N ASN A 459 -12.18 0.91 6.09
CA ASN A 459 -13.34 1.69 5.67
C ASN A 459 -13.66 2.84 6.64
N GLY A 460 -13.07 2.82 7.84
CA GLY A 460 -13.32 3.79 8.89
C GLY A 460 -12.04 4.42 9.46
N ALA A 461 -12.20 5.18 10.52
CA ALA A 461 -11.11 5.89 11.19
C ALA A 461 -11.02 5.56 12.69
N ALA A 462 -11.43 4.36 13.08
CA ALA A 462 -11.55 3.95 14.47
C ALA A 462 -10.26 4.15 15.28
N MET A 463 -9.12 3.78 14.72
CA MET A 463 -7.82 3.91 15.40
C MET A 463 -7.40 5.37 15.57
N LYS A 464 -7.70 6.24 14.60
CA LYS A 464 -7.45 7.67 14.71
C LYS A 464 -8.24 8.27 15.89
N TRP A 465 -9.51 7.96 16.02
CA TRP A 465 -10.34 8.45 17.11
C TRP A 465 -9.96 7.85 18.46
N GLN A 466 -9.57 6.58 18.52
CA GLN A 466 -9.02 5.96 19.72
C GLN A 466 -7.74 6.68 20.18
N ALA A 467 -6.83 6.96 19.27
CA ALA A 467 -5.60 7.70 19.60
C ALA A 467 -5.90 9.13 20.09
N GLN A 468 -6.83 9.84 19.46
CA GLN A 468 -7.29 11.16 19.89
C GLN A 468 -7.96 11.14 21.28
N SER A 469 -8.60 10.01 21.63
CA SER A 469 -9.21 9.81 22.95
C SER A 469 -8.21 9.35 24.02
N GLY A 470 -6.90 9.30 23.72
CA GLY A 470 -5.87 8.88 24.67
C GLY A 470 -6.00 7.43 25.11
N PHE A 471 -6.49 6.54 24.21
CA PHE A 471 -6.70 5.12 24.47
C PHE A 471 -7.70 4.83 25.60
N PHE A 472 -8.71 5.68 25.76
CA PHE A 472 -9.71 5.56 26.82
C PHE A 472 -10.52 4.25 26.72
N PHE A 473 -10.77 3.77 25.49
CA PHE A 473 -11.53 2.57 25.18
C PHE A 473 -10.75 1.63 24.27
N ARG A 474 -11.16 0.35 24.23
CA ARG A 474 -10.65 -0.65 23.30
C ARG A 474 -11.54 -0.73 22.07
N VAL A 475 -10.98 -1.16 20.94
CA VAL A 475 -11.75 -1.35 19.70
C VAL A 475 -11.73 -2.83 19.32
N ALA A 476 -12.92 -3.40 19.08
CA ALA A 476 -13.09 -4.76 18.56
C ALA A 476 -12.86 -4.80 17.04
N GLY A 477 -11.83 -4.14 16.58
CA GLY A 477 -11.39 -4.02 15.20
C GLY A 477 -10.09 -3.27 15.17
N GLY A 478 -9.69 -2.83 14.00
CA GLY A 478 -8.47 -2.06 13.80
C GLY A 478 -7.97 -2.22 12.36
N TYR A 479 -6.90 -1.49 12.04
CA TYR A 479 -6.29 -1.54 10.72
C TYR A 479 -4.79 -1.28 10.82
N PHE A 480 -4.00 -2.33 10.55
CA PHE A 480 -2.54 -2.26 10.44
C PHE A 480 -2.05 -2.83 9.10
N SER A 481 -2.74 -2.48 8.02
CA SER A 481 -2.55 -3.05 6.68
C SER A 481 -2.98 -4.51 6.55
N VAL A 482 -2.95 -5.29 7.63
CA VAL A 482 -3.36 -6.70 7.64
C VAL A 482 -4.23 -6.96 8.86
N ILE A 483 -5.32 -7.71 8.66
CA ILE A 483 -6.20 -8.14 9.73
C ILE A 483 -5.70 -9.48 10.28
N PRO A 484 -5.64 -9.70 11.61
CA PRO A 484 -5.25 -10.97 12.19
C PRO A 484 -6.09 -12.13 11.65
N HIS A 485 -5.46 -13.30 11.49
CA HIS A 485 -6.11 -14.47 10.90
C HIS A 485 -7.35 -14.93 11.67
N ASP A 486 -7.29 -14.88 12.99
CA ASP A 486 -8.40 -15.20 13.90
C ASP A 486 -9.60 -14.26 13.73
N TYR A 487 -9.34 -12.97 13.47
CA TYR A 487 -10.40 -12.00 13.13
C TYR A 487 -10.96 -12.25 11.74
N ASN A 488 -10.10 -12.50 10.78
CA ASN A 488 -10.48 -12.70 9.39
C ASN A 488 -11.23 -14.02 9.17
N ALA A 489 -11.09 -14.97 10.09
CA ALA A 489 -11.87 -16.20 10.12
C ALA A 489 -13.37 -15.95 10.42
N TRP A 490 -13.73 -14.82 11.01
CA TRP A 490 -15.13 -14.45 11.24
C TRP A 490 -15.79 -14.02 9.93
N PRO A 491 -16.91 -14.68 9.51
CA PRO A 491 -17.57 -14.37 8.24
C PRO A 491 -18.09 -12.93 8.14
N ILE A 492 -18.42 -12.31 9.28
CA ILE A 492 -18.84 -10.91 9.33
C ILE A 492 -17.71 -9.95 8.97
N VAL A 493 -16.45 -10.29 9.24
CA VAL A 493 -15.32 -9.40 9.00
C VAL A 493 -15.12 -9.12 7.51
N PRO A 494 -15.02 -10.11 6.62
CA PRO A 494 -15.06 -9.86 5.18
C PRO A 494 -16.28 -9.07 4.72
N ALA A 495 -17.46 -9.38 5.27
CA ALA A 495 -18.68 -8.67 4.91
C ALA A 495 -18.67 -7.19 5.31
N LEU A 496 -18.08 -6.86 6.47
CA LEU A 496 -17.89 -5.48 6.92
C LEU A 496 -16.80 -4.74 6.11
N LEU A 497 -15.76 -5.47 5.66
CA LEU A 497 -14.71 -4.93 4.80
C LEU A 497 -15.21 -4.65 3.39
N ASP A 498 -15.96 -5.61 2.83
CA ASP A 498 -16.54 -5.50 1.50
C ASP A 498 -17.77 -4.61 1.47
N ASP A 499 -18.22 -4.18 2.63
CA ASP A 499 -19.41 -3.38 2.80
C ASP A 499 -20.66 -4.04 2.18
N ASP A 500 -20.78 -5.34 2.44
CA ASP A 500 -21.87 -6.18 1.94
C ASP A 500 -22.92 -6.47 3.02
N PRO A 501 -23.88 -5.56 3.24
CA PRO A 501 -24.90 -5.71 4.30
C PRO A 501 -26.00 -6.74 3.97
N TYR A 502 -25.95 -7.35 2.78
CA TYR A 502 -27.02 -8.23 2.27
C TYR A 502 -26.68 -9.70 2.38
N VAL A 503 -25.58 -10.03 3.02
CA VAL A 503 -25.18 -11.42 3.21
C VAL A 503 -26.18 -12.11 4.15
N PRO A 504 -26.69 -13.30 3.81
CA PRO A 504 -27.57 -14.07 4.68
C PRO A 504 -26.98 -14.30 6.07
N GLY A 505 -27.76 -14.07 7.12
CA GLY A 505 -27.27 -14.18 8.49
C GLY A 505 -26.37 -13.04 8.98
N TYR A 506 -26.20 -11.99 8.19
CA TYR A 506 -25.33 -10.85 8.50
C TYR A 506 -25.57 -10.26 9.91
N ALA A 507 -26.82 -10.06 10.29
CA ALA A 507 -27.17 -9.52 11.61
C ALA A 507 -26.81 -10.47 12.76
N ASP A 508 -26.97 -11.77 12.55
CA ASP A 508 -26.68 -12.77 13.59
C ASP A 508 -25.17 -13.00 13.69
N GLN A 509 -24.48 -13.01 12.57
CA GLN A 509 -23.01 -13.00 12.52
C GLN A 509 -22.42 -11.78 13.24
N PHE A 510 -23.01 -10.60 13.02
CA PHE A 510 -22.61 -9.39 13.72
C PHE A 510 -22.80 -9.50 15.22
N LYS A 511 -23.97 -9.96 15.69
CA LYS A 511 -24.23 -10.18 17.12
C LYS A 511 -23.28 -11.22 17.73
N ALA A 512 -23.02 -12.33 17.04
CA ALA A 512 -22.06 -13.33 17.47
C ALA A 512 -20.64 -12.75 17.62
N PHE A 513 -20.23 -11.93 16.67
CA PHE A 513 -18.94 -11.23 16.74
C PHE A 513 -18.89 -10.27 17.95
N LEU A 514 -19.94 -9.45 18.15
CA LEU A 514 -20.02 -8.55 19.30
C LEU A 514 -19.95 -9.32 20.64
N ALA A 515 -20.65 -10.46 20.73
CA ALA A 515 -20.62 -11.31 21.92
C ALA A 515 -19.23 -11.88 22.20
N ALA A 516 -18.56 -12.44 21.18
CA ALA A 516 -17.25 -13.06 21.30
C ALA A 516 -16.12 -12.07 21.65
N HIS A 517 -16.33 -10.79 21.36
CA HIS A 517 -15.33 -9.73 21.59
C HIS A 517 -15.73 -8.78 22.73
N ASP A 518 -16.72 -9.16 23.56
CA ASP A 518 -17.19 -8.38 24.72
C ASP A 518 -17.53 -6.92 24.36
N VAL A 519 -18.14 -6.73 23.19
CA VAL A 519 -18.49 -5.38 22.71
C VAL A 519 -19.72 -4.86 23.45
N SER A 520 -19.56 -3.73 24.12
CA SER A 520 -20.60 -3.08 24.94
C SER A 520 -21.28 -1.89 24.25
N ALA A 521 -20.68 -1.36 23.19
CA ALA A 521 -21.28 -0.27 22.43
C ALA A 521 -20.86 -0.32 20.94
N VAL A 522 -21.75 0.14 20.08
CA VAL A 522 -21.49 0.37 18.65
C VAL A 522 -21.55 1.87 18.39
N ILE A 523 -20.55 2.40 17.69
CA ILE A 523 -20.41 3.82 17.36
C ILE A 523 -20.30 3.95 15.85
N VAL A 524 -21.14 4.80 15.24
CA VAL A 524 -21.18 5.03 13.80
C VAL A 524 -21.18 6.54 13.54
N PRO A 525 -20.31 7.11 12.71
CA PRO A 525 -20.45 8.49 12.29
C PRO A 525 -21.83 8.76 11.68
N GLU A 526 -22.41 9.91 11.96
CA GLU A 526 -23.75 10.24 11.43
C GLU A 526 -23.82 10.19 9.91
N THR A 527 -22.73 10.59 9.24
CA THR A 527 -22.60 10.54 7.77
C THR A 527 -22.70 9.13 7.19
N GLU A 528 -22.32 8.11 7.99
CA GLU A 528 -22.29 6.70 7.57
C GLU A 528 -23.48 5.91 8.13
N TYR A 529 -24.27 6.49 9.05
CA TYR A 529 -25.29 5.75 9.78
C TYR A 529 -26.37 5.16 8.88
N ALA A 530 -26.79 5.88 7.83
CA ALA A 530 -27.79 5.39 6.90
C ALA A 530 -27.41 4.03 6.28
N ARG A 531 -26.14 3.79 6.06
CA ARG A 531 -25.57 2.55 5.52
C ARG A 531 -25.72 1.38 6.51
N TYR A 532 -25.51 1.64 7.79
CA TYR A 532 -25.56 0.63 8.86
C TYR A 532 -26.86 0.60 9.65
N ALA A 533 -27.82 1.46 9.33
CA ALA A 533 -29.04 1.62 10.13
C ALA A 533 -29.83 0.30 10.30
N LYS A 534 -29.94 -0.51 9.25
CA LYS A 534 -30.62 -1.81 9.30
C LYS A 534 -29.87 -2.79 10.21
N LEU A 535 -28.54 -2.82 10.18
CA LEU A 535 -27.71 -3.64 11.04
C LEU A 535 -27.86 -3.19 12.50
N CYS A 536 -27.71 -1.90 12.74
CA CYS A 536 -27.85 -1.29 14.08
C CYS A 536 -29.24 -1.54 14.69
N ALA A 537 -30.30 -1.49 13.90
CA ALA A 537 -31.66 -1.77 14.38
C ALA A 537 -31.82 -3.20 14.93
N THR A 538 -30.99 -4.16 14.47
CA THR A 538 -31.03 -5.55 15.00
C THR A 538 -30.57 -5.68 16.44
N LEU A 539 -29.85 -4.67 16.97
CA LEU A 539 -29.40 -4.61 18.36
C LEU A 539 -30.56 -4.26 19.32
N ARG A 540 -31.72 -3.81 18.79
CA ARG A 540 -32.89 -3.46 19.56
C ARG A 540 -32.65 -2.48 20.70
N THR A 541 -31.77 -1.52 20.47
CA THR A 541 -31.43 -0.46 21.41
C THR A 541 -31.70 0.91 20.79
N ALA A 542 -31.94 1.91 21.61
CA ALA A 542 -32.15 3.27 21.13
C ALA A 542 -30.88 3.87 20.57
N ALA A 543 -30.95 4.38 19.35
CA ALA A 543 -29.88 5.14 18.73
C ALA A 543 -29.83 6.54 19.34
N GLN A 544 -28.64 6.95 19.82
CA GLN A 544 -28.42 8.29 20.41
C GLN A 544 -27.52 9.08 19.49
N HIS A 545 -28.07 10.17 18.96
CA HIS A 545 -27.34 11.08 18.09
C HIS A 545 -26.59 12.12 18.93
N VAL A 546 -25.26 12.06 18.95
CA VAL A 546 -24.46 12.90 19.83
C VAL A 546 -23.07 13.16 19.24
N GLY A 547 -22.65 14.41 19.23
CA GLY A 547 -21.28 14.80 18.83
C GLY A 547 -20.85 14.34 17.43
N GLY A 548 -21.80 14.21 16.48
CA GLY A 548 -21.55 13.78 15.11
C GLY A 548 -21.43 12.25 14.94
N VAL A 549 -21.83 11.48 15.96
CA VAL A 549 -21.94 10.02 15.89
C VAL A 549 -23.32 9.55 16.32
N VAL A 550 -23.69 8.36 15.88
CA VAL A 550 -24.80 7.59 16.43
C VAL A 550 -24.20 6.55 17.37
N PHE A 551 -24.54 6.68 18.63
CA PHE A 551 -24.12 5.80 19.71
C PHE A 551 -25.22 4.79 20.04
N LEU A 552 -24.87 3.50 20.11
CA LEU A 552 -25.76 2.43 20.45
C LEU A 552 -25.16 1.59 21.60
N ARG A 553 -25.81 1.61 22.77
CA ARG A 553 -25.45 0.72 23.88
C ARG A 553 -25.89 -0.70 23.54
N VAL A 554 -24.97 -1.67 23.55
CA VAL A 554 -25.31 -3.08 23.32
C VAL A 554 -25.95 -3.67 24.58
N ASN A 555 -27.14 -4.25 24.43
CA ASN A 555 -27.78 -4.95 25.53
C ASN A 555 -27.23 -6.40 25.59
N PRO A 556 -26.58 -6.82 26.69
CA PRO A 556 -26.09 -8.18 26.86
C PRO A 556 -27.15 -9.26 26.63
N ALA A 557 -28.41 -8.99 26.97
CA ALA A 557 -29.51 -9.94 26.73
C ALA A 557 -29.77 -10.19 25.24
N THR A 558 -29.47 -9.22 24.39
CA THR A 558 -29.55 -9.38 22.91
C THR A 558 -28.47 -10.29 22.38
N LEU A 559 -27.31 -10.37 23.05
CA LEU A 559 -26.18 -11.18 22.68
C LEU A 559 -26.17 -12.58 23.33
N ALA A 560 -26.93 -12.78 24.42
CA ALA A 560 -26.94 -14.03 25.19
C ALA A 560 -27.19 -15.34 24.38
N PRO A 561 -27.94 -15.31 23.25
CA PRO A 561 -28.10 -16.49 22.39
C PRO A 561 -26.89 -16.87 21.57
N PHE A 562 -25.85 -16.02 21.53
CA PHE A 562 -24.70 -16.16 20.63
C PHE A 562 -23.45 -16.56 21.42
N ASP A 563 -23.26 -17.86 21.61
CA ASP A 563 -22.04 -18.44 22.17
C ASP A 563 -21.04 -18.84 21.07
N SER A 564 -19.87 -19.31 21.48
CA SER A 564 -18.82 -19.71 20.56
C SER A 564 -19.19 -20.89 19.64
N ALA A 565 -20.00 -21.82 20.13
CA ALA A 565 -20.48 -22.95 19.35
C ALA A 565 -21.52 -22.52 18.30
N THR A 566 -22.41 -21.61 18.67
CA THR A 566 -23.36 -20.98 17.76
C THR A 566 -22.62 -20.16 16.69
N ALA A 567 -21.59 -19.41 17.07
CA ALA A 567 -20.77 -18.66 16.13
C ALA A 567 -20.07 -19.57 15.11
N ALA A 568 -19.49 -20.69 15.54
CA ALA A 568 -18.86 -21.66 14.65
C ALA A 568 -19.87 -22.32 13.69
N ALA A 569 -21.08 -22.64 14.17
CA ALA A 569 -22.15 -23.18 13.32
C ALA A 569 -22.63 -22.13 12.29
N MET A 570 -22.70 -20.87 12.68
CA MET A 570 -23.04 -19.76 11.78
C MET A 570 -21.95 -19.53 10.74
N ASP A 571 -20.67 -19.66 11.09
CA ASP A 571 -19.57 -19.55 10.16
C ASP A 571 -19.71 -20.50 8.97
N THR A 572 -19.93 -21.80 9.28
CA THR A 572 -20.14 -22.81 8.24
C THR A 572 -21.36 -22.48 7.38
N ARG A 573 -22.47 -22.15 8.00
CA ARG A 573 -23.71 -21.82 7.30
C ARG A 573 -23.58 -20.55 6.45
N TYR A 574 -22.97 -19.51 6.98
CA TYR A 574 -22.73 -18.26 6.26
C TYR A 574 -21.93 -18.48 4.98
N ASN A 575 -20.84 -19.20 5.08
CA ASN A 575 -20.01 -19.51 3.92
C ASN A 575 -20.81 -20.28 2.86
N LEU A 576 -21.57 -21.30 3.27
CA LEU A 576 -22.42 -22.08 2.39
C LEU A 576 -23.51 -21.21 1.71
N ASP A 577 -24.20 -20.37 2.48
CA ASP A 577 -25.28 -19.53 1.96
C ASP A 577 -24.75 -18.47 0.98
N ARG A 578 -23.64 -17.83 1.29
CA ARG A 578 -23.00 -16.86 0.41
C ARG A 578 -22.60 -17.48 -0.93
N PHE A 579 -22.00 -18.65 -0.89
CA PHE A 579 -21.62 -19.38 -2.09
C PHE A 579 -22.83 -19.86 -2.89
N ALA A 580 -23.83 -20.38 -2.23
CA ALA A 580 -25.06 -20.82 -2.88
C ALA A 580 -25.75 -19.68 -3.63
N VAL A 581 -25.78 -18.48 -3.04
CA VAL A 581 -26.34 -17.28 -3.68
C VAL A 581 -25.55 -16.88 -4.93
N LEU A 582 -24.22 -16.81 -4.82
CA LEU A 582 -23.37 -16.46 -5.96
C LEU A 582 -23.43 -17.49 -7.09
N ILE A 583 -23.42 -18.79 -6.75
CA ILE A 583 -23.57 -19.87 -7.73
C ILE A 583 -24.93 -19.79 -8.41
N ARG A 584 -25.99 -19.55 -7.66
CA ARG A 584 -27.34 -19.43 -8.20
C ARG A 584 -27.40 -18.26 -9.18
N ALA A 585 -26.96 -17.07 -8.75
CA ALA A 585 -26.94 -15.88 -9.59
C ALA A 585 -26.16 -16.08 -10.89
N THR A 586 -24.99 -16.71 -10.81
CA THR A 586 -24.17 -17.00 -11.99
C THR A 586 -24.84 -18.02 -12.92
N ARG A 587 -25.42 -19.10 -12.39
CA ARG A 587 -26.12 -20.11 -13.18
C ARG A 587 -27.40 -19.55 -13.83
N GLU A 588 -28.16 -18.78 -13.09
CA GLU A 588 -29.35 -18.15 -13.59
C GLU A 588 -29.05 -17.18 -14.73
N PHE A 589 -28.02 -16.35 -14.55
CA PHE A 589 -27.54 -15.47 -15.60
C PHE A 589 -27.10 -16.23 -16.87
N LEU A 590 -26.34 -17.31 -16.72
CA LEU A 590 -25.91 -18.14 -17.84
C LEU A 590 -27.08 -18.95 -18.44
N GLY A 591 -28.04 -19.37 -17.62
CA GLY A 591 -29.23 -20.11 -18.03
C GLY A 591 -30.18 -19.29 -18.93
N HIS A 592 -30.14 -17.99 -18.85
CA HIS A 592 -30.89 -17.09 -19.74
C HIS A 592 -30.24 -16.85 -21.13
N GLY A 593 -29.25 -17.66 -21.47
CA GLY A 593 -28.54 -17.52 -22.76
C GLY A 593 -27.51 -16.39 -22.77
N ASN A 594 -27.30 -15.73 -21.64
CA ASN A 594 -26.26 -14.73 -21.51
C ASN A 594 -24.89 -15.42 -21.45
N SER A 595 -23.92 -14.88 -22.14
CA SER A 595 -22.53 -15.28 -21.96
C SER A 595 -21.91 -14.44 -20.83
N LEU A 596 -20.82 -14.94 -20.23
CA LEU A 596 -20.03 -14.11 -19.33
C LEU A 596 -19.47 -12.85 -20.04
N ARG A 597 -19.37 -12.89 -21.37
CA ARG A 597 -19.09 -11.74 -22.23
C ARG A 597 -20.17 -10.66 -22.16
N ASP A 598 -21.40 -11.08 -21.93
CA ASP A 598 -22.56 -10.20 -21.77
C ASP A 598 -22.60 -9.52 -20.41
N LEU A 599 -21.80 -9.97 -19.45
CA LEU A 599 -21.48 -9.21 -18.24
C LEU A 599 -20.55 -8.03 -18.57
N ASN A 600 -20.91 -7.24 -19.59
CA ASN A 600 -20.15 -6.02 -19.86
C ASN A 600 -20.12 -5.16 -18.59
N PRO A 601 -18.94 -4.86 -18.03
CA PRO A 601 -18.82 -4.10 -16.78
C PRO A 601 -19.37 -2.69 -16.89
N PHE A 602 -19.56 -2.18 -18.10
CA PHE A 602 -20.12 -0.85 -18.34
C PHE A 602 -21.64 -0.84 -18.53
N SER A 603 -22.27 -2.01 -18.49
CA SER A 603 -23.72 -2.12 -18.58
C SER A 603 -24.32 -2.14 -17.18
N ALA A 604 -24.75 -0.98 -16.70
CA ALA A 604 -25.43 -0.83 -15.40
C ALA A 604 -26.65 -1.76 -15.27
N GLU A 605 -27.33 -2.03 -16.37
CA GLU A 605 -28.50 -2.90 -16.42
C GLU A 605 -28.17 -4.36 -16.11
N ARG A 606 -27.09 -4.90 -16.68
CA ARG A 606 -26.64 -6.28 -16.43
C ARG A 606 -26.02 -6.44 -15.06
N LEU A 607 -25.38 -5.38 -14.59
CA LEU A 607 -24.95 -5.28 -13.22
C LEU A 607 -26.10 -5.43 -12.25
N GLY A 608 -27.21 -4.74 -12.53
CA GLY A 608 -28.40 -4.83 -11.73
C GLY A 608 -29.05 -6.21 -11.72
N LEU A 609 -29.03 -6.95 -12.84
CA LEU A 609 -29.60 -8.30 -12.91
C LEU A 609 -28.89 -9.28 -11.98
N LEU A 610 -27.57 -9.27 -11.97
CA LEU A 610 -26.81 -10.14 -11.07
C LEU A 610 -27.04 -9.78 -9.61
N ASP A 611 -27.06 -8.49 -9.33
CA ASP A 611 -27.30 -7.96 -8.00
C ASP A 611 -28.71 -8.26 -7.48
N ALA A 612 -29.71 -8.03 -8.32
CA ALA A 612 -31.09 -8.37 -7.99
C ALA A 612 -31.27 -9.86 -7.70
N SER A 613 -30.59 -10.71 -8.46
CA SER A 613 -30.59 -12.15 -8.25
C SER A 613 -29.93 -12.52 -6.90
N VAL A 614 -28.81 -11.92 -6.57
CA VAL A 614 -28.12 -12.13 -5.31
C VAL A 614 -28.92 -11.60 -4.11
N ALA A 615 -29.50 -10.41 -4.25
CA ALA A 615 -30.25 -9.75 -3.20
C ALA A 615 -31.69 -10.26 -3.05
N GLY A 616 -32.22 -10.96 -4.06
CA GLY A 616 -33.63 -11.30 -4.14
C GLY A 616 -34.54 -10.07 -4.28
N ASP A 617 -34.01 -8.92 -4.69
CA ASP A 617 -34.72 -7.66 -4.79
C ASP A 617 -34.69 -7.13 -6.24
N PRO A 618 -35.74 -7.32 -7.03
CA PRO A 618 -35.79 -6.90 -8.42
C PRO A 618 -35.74 -5.37 -8.59
N THR A 619 -35.99 -4.58 -7.55
CA THR A 619 -35.94 -3.11 -7.66
C THR A 619 -34.52 -2.57 -7.71
N ARG A 620 -33.53 -3.38 -7.40
CA ARG A 620 -32.10 -3.05 -7.41
C ARG A 620 -31.40 -3.33 -8.74
N ALA A 621 -32.15 -3.63 -9.78
CA ALA A 621 -31.62 -3.99 -11.07
C ALA A 621 -30.68 -2.92 -11.73
N GLN A 622 -30.73 -1.68 -11.28
CA GLN A 622 -29.94 -0.57 -11.85
C GLN A 622 -28.64 -0.27 -11.13
N THR A 623 -28.56 -0.54 -9.83
CA THR A 623 -27.33 -0.35 -9.05
C THR A 623 -27.14 -1.56 -8.16
N SER A 624 -25.93 -2.07 -8.08
CA SER A 624 -25.73 -3.27 -7.29
C SER A 624 -25.94 -3.05 -5.80
N GLY A 625 -25.61 -1.93 -5.27
CA GLY A 625 -25.54 -1.74 -3.83
C GLY A 625 -24.49 -2.63 -3.16
N TYR A 626 -23.75 -3.42 -3.93
CA TYR A 626 -22.64 -4.26 -3.49
C TYR A 626 -21.36 -3.75 -4.19
N PRO A 627 -20.55 -2.93 -3.52
CA PRO A 627 -19.32 -2.41 -4.12
C PRO A 627 -18.40 -3.50 -4.66
N PHE A 628 -18.38 -4.64 -3.98
CA PHE A 628 -17.63 -5.82 -4.40
C PHE A 628 -18.09 -6.36 -5.76
N ILE A 629 -19.38 -6.63 -5.93
CA ILE A 629 -19.92 -7.11 -7.21
C ILE A 629 -19.69 -6.09 -8.31
N ASP A 630 -19.88 -4.81 -8.04
CA ASP A 630 -19.60 -3.74 -8.99
C ASP A 630 -18.14 -3.66 -9.42
N THR A 631 -17.24 -3.88 -8.49
CA THR A 631 -15.82 -3.88 -8.79
C THR A 631 -15.43 -5.09 -9.63
N VAL A 632 -15.93 -6.27 -9.29
CA VAL A 632 -15.68 -7.49 -10.08
C VAL A 632 -16.19 -7.37 -11.48
N ARG A 633 -17.37 -6.82 -11.65
CA ARG A 633 -18.00 -6.64 -12.97
C ARG A 633 -17.22 -5.67 -13.85
N ARG A 634 -16.49 -4.72 -13.25
CA ARG A 634 -15.60 -3.81 -13.96
C ARG A 634 -14.24 -4.42 -14.24
N SER A 635 -13.94 -5.60 -13.70
CA SER A 635 -12.66 -6.26 -13.87
C SER A 635 -12.47 -6.78 -15.29
N ARG A 636 -11.45 -6.29 -15.99
CA ARG A 636 -11.02 -6.83 -17.28
C ARG A 636 -10.55 -8.29 -17.13
N ALA A 637 -9.96 -8.62 -16.01
CA ALA A 637 -9.52 -9.97 -15.72
C ALA A 637 -10.71 -10.93 -15.65
N PHE A 638 -11.83 -10.53 -15.04
CA PHE A 638 -13.06 -11.32 -15.05
C PHE A 638 -13.60 -11.52 -16.47
N GLN A 639 -13.62 -10.48 -17.28
CA GLN A 639 -14.03 -10.58 -18.68
C GLN A 639 -13.13 -11.50 -19.48
N SER A 640 -11.80 -11.34 -19.33
CA SER A 640 -10.83 -12.17 -20.04
C SER A 640 -10.94 -13.64 -19.66
N ILE A 641 -11.15 -13.95 -18.36
CA ILE A 641 -11.39 -15.31 -17.90
C ILE A 641 -12.70 -15.84 -18.46
N ALA A 642 -13.73 -15.05 -18.42
CA ALA A 642 -15.03 -15.40 -18.93
C ALA A 642 -15.00 -15.69 -20.44
N GLU A 643 -14.37 -14.82 -21.21
CA GLU A 643 -14.16 -14.98 -22.64
C GLU A 643 -13.33 -16.22 -22.97
N TYR A 644 -12.28 -16.47 -22.17
CA TYR A 644 -11.46 -17.63 -22.33
C TYR A 644 -12.24 -18.94 -22.08
N LEU A 645 -12.97 -19.01 -20.96
CA LEU A 645 -13.80 -20.17 -20.62
C LEU A 645 -14.84 -20.48 -21.69
N ILE A 646 -15.45 -19.44 -22.28
CA ILE A 646 -16.46 -19.60 -23.32
C ILE A 646 -15.82 -19.98 -24.64
N SER A 647 -14.79 -19.28 -25.08
CA SER A 647 -14.14 -19.47 -26.37
C SER A 647 -13.50 -20.85 -26.51
N HIS A 648 -13.03 -21.44 -25.40
CA HIS A 648 -12.39 -22.73 -25.38
C HIS A 648 -13.32 -23.88 -25.00
N ARG A 649 -14.63 -23.63 -24.88
CA ARG A 649 -15.66 -24.61 -24.47
C ARG A 649 -15.31 -25.35 -23.16
N MET A 650 -14.58 -24.69 -22.27
CA MET A 650 -13.91 -25.31 -21.14
C MET A 650 -14.84 -25.70 -20.02
N ILE A 651 -16.09 -25.27 -20.09
CA ILE A 651 -17.13 -25.60 -19.14
C ILE A 651 -17.42 -27.11 -19.13
N ARG A 652 -16.92 -27.89 -20.10
CA ARG A 652 -17.17 -29.35 -20.16
C ARG A 652 -15.94 -30.23 -20.34
N GLU A 653 -14.85 -29.76 -20.95
CA GLU A 653 -13.80 -30.68 -21.40
C GLU A 653 -12.38 -30.35 -21.00
N ARG A 654 -12.06 -29.14 -20.69
CA ARG A 654 -10.71 -28.67 -20.34
C ARG A 654 -10.76 -27.56 -19.32
N LEU A 655 -9.91 -27.65 -18.32
CA LEU A 655 -9.78 -26.68 -17.26
C LEU A 655 -8.58 -25.81 -17.57
N ALA A 656 -8.79 -24.74 -18.29
CA ALA A 656 -7.78 -23.75 -18.51
C ALA A 656 -8.34 -22.41 -18.08
N ILE A 657 -7.74 -21.81 -17.11
CA ILE A 657 -7.92 -20.40 -16.82
C ILE A 657 -6.57 -19.75 -16.89
N GLU A 658 -6.45 -18.88 -17.82
CA GLU A 658 -5.47 -17.85 -17.76
C GLU A 658 -6.06 -16.74 -16.88
N LEU A 659 -5.63 -16.72 -15.62
CA LEU A 659 -6.04 -15.67 -14.66
C LEU A 659 -5.28 -14.38 -14.91
N GLY A 660 -4.96 -14.15 -16.17
CA GLY A 660 -4.14 -13.04 -16.59
C GLY A 660 -2.66 -13.23 -16.25
N PRO A 661 -1.82 -12.39 -16.75
CA PRO A 661 -0.37 -12.47 -16.66
C PRO A 661 0.20 -12.23 -15.26
N HIS A 662 -0.65 -11.92 -14.31
CA HIS A 662 -0.24 -11.67 -12.92
C HIS A 662 -0.08 -12.95 -12.10
N MET A 663 -0.45 -14.09 -12.64
CA MET A 663 -0.40 -15.34 -11.91
C MET A 663 0.62 -16.27 -12.53
N VAL A 664 1.64 -16.55 -11.76
CA VAL A 664 2.61 -17.59 -12.07
C VAL A 664 1.91 -18.92 -11.90
N GLY A 665 1.56 -19.54 -12.99
CA GLY A 665 0.94 -20.86 -12.97
C GLY A 665 1.81 -21.94 -13.59
N ASP A 666 1.39 -23.17 -13.51
CA ASP A 666 1.98 -24.27 -14.26
C ASP A 666 1.62 -24.11 -15.75
N ALA A 667 2.46 -23.35 -16.44
CA ALA A 667 2.33 -23.13 -17.89
C ALA A 667 2.54 -24.39 -18.72
N THR A 668 2.95 -25.49 -18.11
CA THR A 668 3.17 -26.77 -18.80
C THR A 668 1.87 -27.53 -19.03
N SER A 669 0.81 -27.07 -18.41
CA SER A 669 -0.51 -27.64 -18.59
C SER A 669 -1.02 -27.35 -19.99
N THR A 670 -1.11 -28.36 -20.82
CA THR A 670 -1.78 -28.29 -22.14
C THR A 670 -3.25 -27.86 -22.05
N SER A 671 -3.78 -27.79 -20.85
CA SER A 671 -5.13 -27.34 -20.52
C SER A 671 -5.21 -25.85 -20.20
N GLY A 672 -4.09 -25.13 -20.11
CA GLY A 672 -4.09 -23.68 -19.84
C GLY A 672 -4.51 -23.28 -18.43
N ILE A 673 -4.51 -24.19 -17.45
CA ILE A 673 -4.79 -23.85 -16.06
C ILE A 673 -3.55 -23.21 -15.45
N TRP A 674 -3.69 -22.01 -15.05
CA TRP A 674 -2.68 -21.29 -14.31
C TRP A 674 -2.93 -21.44 -12.80
N ILE A 675 -2.02 -22.11 -12.10
CA ILE A 675 -2.04 -22.19 -10.66
C ILE A 675 -0.84 -21.41 -10.14
N GLY A 676 -1.06 -20.19 -9.77
CA GLY A 676 -0.06 -19.39 -9.10
C GLY A 676 0.02 -19.73 -7.61
N PRO A 677 1.04 -19.22 -6.91
CA PRO A 677 1.16 -19.36 -5.46
C PRO A 677 -0.05 -18.76 -4.72
N TRP A 678 -0.83 -17.95 -5.38
CA TRP A 678 -2.07 -17.34 -4.89
C TRP A 678 -3.33 -18.14 -5.26
N THR A 679 -3.22 -19.13 -6.07
CA THR A 679 -4.39 -19.77 -6.63
C THR A 679 -4.78 -21.02 -5.92
N THR A 680 -5.87 -20.93 -5.37
CA THR A 680 -6.76 -22.04 -5.16
C THR A 680 -7.92 -22.03 -6.17
N ASN A 681 -7.73 -21.36 -7.27
CA ASN A 681 -8.75 -21.12 -8.30
C ASN A 681 -9.17 -22.34 -9.05
N ALA A 682 -8.34 -23.36 -9.04
CA ALA A 682 -8.68 -24.64 -9.57
C ALA A 682 -10.08 -25.11 -9.17
N ILE A 683 -10.49 -24.75 -7.98
CA ILE A 683 -11.78 -25.14 -7.47
C ILE A 683 -12.91 -24.25 -7.99
N ALA A 684 -12.64 -22.93 -8.13
CA ALA A 684 -13.63 -22.02 -8.67
C ALA A 684 -14.11 -22.48 -10.04
N ILE A 685 -13.24 -22.94 -10.85
CA ILE A 685 -13.56 -23.50 -12.15
C ILE A 685 -14.43 -24.73 -12.04
N GLY A 686 -14.17 -25.58 -11.08
CA GLY A 686 -14.92 -26.80 -10.89
C GLY A 686 -16.44 -26.58 -10.73
N VAL A 687 -16.89 -25.49 -10.08
CA VAL A 687 -18.33 -25.21 -9.93
C VAL A 687 -18.91 -24.59 -11.16
N LEU A 688 -18.20 -23.67 -11.79
CA LEU A 688 -18.65 -23.10 -13.07
C LEU A 688 -18.71 -24.18 -14.16
N ALA A 689 -17.78 -25.14 -14.11
CA ALA A 689 -17.65 -26.21 -15.07
C ALA A 689 -18.38 -27.52 -14.69
N GLY A 690 -18.85 -27.63 -13.45
CA GLY A 690 -19.56 -28.81 -12.94
C GLY A 690 -18.69 -29.79 -12.15
N PRO A 691 -19.32 -30.83 -11.57
CA PRO A 691 -18.65 -31.77 -10.66
C PRO A 691 -17.55 -32.61 -11.29
N GLU A 692 -17.65 -32.93 -12.58
CA GLU A 692 -16.63 -33.69 -13.31
C GLU A 692 -15.31 -32.92 -13.42
N ALA A 693 -15.43 -31.61 -13.64
CA ALA A 693 -14.28 -30.74 -13.69
C ALA A 693 -13.61 -30.57 -12.32
N ALA A 694 -14.39 -30.52 -11.24
CA ALA A 694 -13.89 -30.52 -9.88
C ALA A 694 -13.14 -31.82 -9.56
N ALA A 695 -13.68 -32.98 -9.95
CA ALA A 695 -13.01 -34.24 -9.76
C ALA A 695 -11.69 -34.35 -10.53
N THR A 696 -11.63 -33.85 -11.75
CA THR A 696 -10.41 -33.79 -12.56
C THR A 696 -9.34 -32.93 -11.91
N LEU A 697 -9.73 -31.78 -11.33
CA LEU A 697 -8.82 -30.92 -10.60
C LEU A 697 -8.28 -31.55 -9.33
N ARG A 698 -9.14 -32.24 -8.57
CA ARG A 698 -8.71 -32.99 -7.38
C ARG A 698 -7.74 -34.09 -7.74
N ALA A 699 -8.02 -34.85 -8.79
CA ALA A 699 -7.14 -35.92 -9.27
C ALA A 699 -5.77 -35.36 -9.68
N ARG A 700 -5.73 -34.20 -10.29
CA ARG A 700 -4.49 -33.59 -10.81
C ARG A 700 -3.66 -32.87 -9.74
N PHE A 701 -4.30 -32.15 -8.84
CA PHE A 701 -3.64 -31.28 -7.88
C PHE A 701 -3.68 -31.78 -6.44
N GLY A 702 -4.40 -32.91 -6.21
CA GLY A 702 -4.49 -33.56 -4.90
C GLY A 702 -5.01 -32.62 -3.78
N PRO A 703 -4.46 -32.69 -2.56
CA PRO A 703 -4.91 -31.90 -1.42
C PRO A 703 -4.83 -30.40 -1.61
N ARG A 704 -4.01 -29.92 -2.57
CA ARG A 704 -3.95 -28.50 -2.92
C ARG A 704 -5.23 -28.00 -3.57
N ALA A 705 -5.99 -28.87 -4.21
CA ALA A 705 -7.29 -28.54 -4.76
C ALA A 705 -8.35 -28.38 -3.67
N ASP A 706 -8.19 -29.07 -2.53
CA ASP A 706 -9.10 -29.00 -1.38
C ASP A 706 -8.71 -27.93 -0.38
N ALA A 707 -7.45 -27.50 -0.40
CA ALA A 707 -6.95 -26.42 0.45
C ALA A 707 -7.42 -25.05 -0.01
N ILE A 708 -8.74 -24.90 -0.18
CA ILE A 708 -9.33 -23.57 -0.34
C ILE A 708 -9.66 -23.05 1.02
N TYR A 709 -8.64 -22.77 1.69
CA TYR A 709 -8.73 -21.81 2.72
C TYR A 709 -8.61 -20.44 2.09
N TYR A 710 -9.40 -19.50 2.58
CA TYR A 710 -9.01 -18.13 2.57
C TYR A 710 -7.56 -18.06 3.08
N PRO A 711 -6.53 -18.18 2.27
CA PRO A 711 -5.18 -18.01 2.76
C PRO A 711 -4.86 -16.54 2.88
N TYR A 712 -5.80 -15.69 2.43
CA TYR A 712 -5.68 -14.26 2.52
C TYR A 712 -6.82 -13.73 3.35
N PRO A 713 -6.52 -13.15 4.50
CA PRO A 713 -7.30 -12.02 4.93
C PRO A 713 -7.45 -11.16 3.69
N LEU A 714 -8.65 -10.76 3.37
CA LEU A 714 -8.86 -9.68 2.45
C LEU A 714 -8.21 -8.46 3.08
N PRO A 715 -6.98 -8.08 2.71
CA PRO A 715 -6.29 -7.03 3.42
C PRO A 715 -6.93 -5.68 3.14
N TYR A 716 -7.86 -5.64 2.19
CA TYR A 716 -8.47 -4.41 1.73
C TYR A 716 -9.95 -4.58 1.52
N SER A 717 -10.67 -3.52 1.79
CA SER A 717 -12.01 -3.32 1.26
C SER A 717 -11.97 -3.49 -0.26
N THR A 718 -12.85 -4.32 -0.78
CA THR A 718 -12.99 -4.52 -2.23
C THR A 718 -13.39 -3.24 -2.95
N SER A 719 -13.95 -2.26 -2.25
CA SER A 719 -14.24 -0.93 -2.80
C SER A 719 -12.98 -0.16 -3.21
N ARG A 720 -11.81 -0.53 -2.70
CA ARG A 720 -10.51 0.07 -3.02
C ARG A 720 -9.65 -0.75 -3.96
N MET A 721 -9.99 -2.00 -4.17
CA MET A 721 -9.28 -2.84 -5.11
C MET A 721 -9.53 -2.35 -6.53
N SER A 722 -8.47 -2.33 -7.34
CA SER A 722 -8.63 -2.11 -8.77
C SER A 722 -9.55 -3.18 -9.35
N ALA A 723 -10.40 -2.79 -10.28
CA ALA A 723 -11.27 -3.71 -11.00
C ALA A 723 -10.52 -4.85 -11.72
N ASP A 724 -9.23 -4.65 -11.96
CA ASP A 724 -8.35 -5.61 -12.61
C ASP A 724 -7.47 -6.39 -11.62
N ASP A 725 -7.77 -6.32 -10.31
CA ASP A 725 -7.00 -7.04 -9.31
C ASP A 725 -7.26 -8.55 -9.39
N PRO A 726 -6.23 -9.35 -9.72
CA PRO A 726 -6.38 -10.81 -9.78
C PRO A 726 -6.82 -11.44 -8.45
N GLN A 727 -6.52 -10.80 -7.32
CA GLN A 727 -6.96 -11.29 -6.02
C GLN A 727 -8.47 -11.18 -5.84
N MET A 728 -9.08 -10.13 -6.40
CA MET A 728 -10.55 -10.03 -6.42
C MET A 728 -11.19 -11.13 -7.24
N MET A 729 -10.60 -11.43 -8.39
CA MET A 729 -11.06 -12.53 -9.22
C MET A 729 -10.94 -13.87 -8.49
N LEU A 730 -9.83 -14.09 -7.82
CA LEU A 730 -9.60 -15.23 -6.94
C LEU A 730 -10.67 -15.36 -5.88
N MET A 731 -11.02 -14.24 -5.28
CA MET A 731 -12.04 -14.19 -4.24
C MET A 731 -13.42 -14.62 -4.73
N ILE A 732 -13.84 -14.14 -5.88
CA ILE A 732 -15.14 -14.51 -6.43
C ILE A 732 -15.16 -15.97 -6.77
N PHE A 733 -14.13 -16.43 -7.43
CA PHE A 733 -14.04 -17.84 -7.77
C PHE A 733 -13.96 -18.72 -6.52
N LYS A 734 -13.23 -18.35 -5.49
CA LYS A 734 -13.22 -19.04 -4.20
C LYS A 734 -14.59 -19.01 -3.54
N VAL A 735 -15.21 -17.86 -3.49
CA VAL A 735 -16.54 -17.70 -2.89
C VAL A 735 -17.57 -18.59 -3.60
N THR A 736 -17.47 -18.76 -4.92
CA THR A 736 -18.42 -19.58 -5.67
C THR A 736 -18.26 -21.08 -5.49
N MET A 737 -17.19 -21.59 -4.87
CA MET A 737 -16.80 -22.97 -5.03
C MET A 737 -16.81 -23.88 -3.82
N LEU A 738 -16.57 -23.35 -2.63
CA LEU A 738 -16.41 -24.19 -1.44
C LEU A 738 -17.57 -25.19 -1.21
N PRO A 739 -18.84 -24.83 -1.42
CA PRO A 739 -19.94 -25.74 -1.16
C PRO A 739 -20.10 -26.88 -2.14
N ALA A 740 -19.55 -26.77 -3.34
CA ALA A 740 -19.75 -27.79 -4.38
C ALA A 740 -18.84 -28.99 -4.20
N LEU A 741 -17.88 -28.91 -3.31
CA LEU A 741 -16.88 -29.94 -3.11
C LEU A 741 -17.22 -30.93 -2.02
N ASP A 742 -17.97 -30.49 -0.99
CA ASP A 742 -18.28 -31.31 0.17
C ASP A 742 -19.66 -31.97 0.15
N GLU A 743 -20.52 -31.54 -0.78
CA GLU A 743 -21.87 -32.10 -0.88
C GLU A 743 -22.18 -32.52 -2.31
N SER A 744 -22.82 -33.68 -2.47
CA SER A 744 -23.63 -33.93 -3.65
C SER A 744 -24.56 -32.73 -3.87
N PRO A 745 -24.71 -32.27 -5.11
CA PRO A 745 -25.42 -31.02 -5.39
C PRO A 745 -26.82 -31.08 -4.77
N ARG A 746 -27.02 -30.38 -3.67
CA ARG A 746 -28.37 -30.09 -3.23
C ARG A 746 -29.01 -29.28 -4.36
N PRO A 747 -30.20 -29.66 -4.82
CA PRO A 747 -30.88 -28.83 -5.78
C PRO A 747 -30.98 -27.42 -5.18
N LEU A 748 -30.45 -26.48 -5.92
CA LEU A 748 -30.61 -25.06 -5.60
C LEU A 748 -32.06 -24.73 -5.89
N ASN A 749 -32.95 -24.96 -4.93
CA ASN A 749 -34.34 -24.53 -4.97
C ASN A 749 -34.47 -23.04 -4.76
#